data_5edbdff8207b64caf4f22d12aaa3ba90
#
_entry.id   5edbdff8207b64caf4f22d12aaa3ba90
#
_cell.length_a   1.000
_cell.length_b   1.000
_cell.length_c   1.000
_cell.angle_alpha   90.00
_cell.angle_beta   90.00
_cell.angle_gamma   90.00
#
_symmetry.space_group_name_H-M   'P 1'
#
loop_
_entity.id
_entity.type
_entity.pdbx_description
1 polymer ?
#
loop_
_entity_poly.entity_id
_entity_poly.type
_entity_poly.pdbx_seq_one_letter_code
_entity_poly.pdbx_strand_id
1 'polypeptide(L)'
;MSNSSKVNIIDTVGHMYAIIPQQIPQGLRAEINEKILFAINSGKELIPAESIYNCYTGLGGLHELKQSDYSSYHEYAQAKKEFEMGQFFTPHEVCRDMVDVLSPASGDMILDMCCGMGNFFNHLPNQHNAFGFDIDSKAVAVARYLYPDANIERCDIQQFRPGQRFDIIIGNPPFNLKFDSRLSQEYYMDKAFDLLNPAGMLMVIVPASFMQNEFWEKSRIERVNSEFSFIGQTRLASDAFSSVGVDNFNTKIMLFLRRSQHIEMNPYNAEEFVSMAELKERVRNTREMKQRLRLDLMREINRIDKEELEQFEYRLAKYMYELKAHARLNKHIDKAVALVTKFRNQKPPENATNEQMKEWERKKLTTAKVLATIRKYITSQNVVPRKAVALVKTSYGFKLKQYAPRLLDKVEHRVASVNGLVMNSTVLPMPEVMTEENMRQIRTAKQLIRRKRRLYDIQSRPFSDMEADPAFTEYLDNATFINKDGEVCEFTQLQKHDLNLVFQKRYALLNWQQGSGKTAAAYHRAKYLLKYGKVRNVVILAPAIATNMTWIPFLFNNNEEFRVIRTYKDLEDVPQGIFLVLSTSMVGKLKRDLMRFVKISSRKLCLVFDESDEITNPSSQRTKHILAVFRRLKYKILDTGTTTRNNIAELYSQFELLYNNSVNMTCWCSSIYHENKDKEIECERNLHCGEPFPAFRGHVLFSACHCPGKATVFGIEKQNQDVYNKDELFDLIGKTIITRKFRDFAGEKYRIHTHTVKPSKGEQEVYRVIIEEFCRICELYYNSTGDAKKDAGLRLMRQMKLLIRACSVPHLITGYYGDPYPGKTRYIESLINTIPGKVAVGCTTIASVDLYEEYIRKQFPHRPVYVIRGDVPFRKRQEIVSEFDVTTDGILICTQQSLSSSVSIPACNDVILESLQWNIPKMEQFYFRFIRLDSKDMKNVHYVTYEASIEQNLMALVLTKERLNEFIKTGDVKEQSEIFEEFGISMSVIDSLLVRSTDDNGRVKFSWGSQRVDS
;
A
#
# COMPACT_ATOMS: atom_id res chain seq x y z
N MET A 1 -16.19 -49.15 38.77
CA MET A 1 -14.94 -48.54 39.22
C MET A 1 -14.36 -47.81 38.04
N SER A 2 -14.68 -46.53 37.90
CA SER A 2 -14.24 -45.71 36.82
C SER A 2 -12.88 -45.15 37.14
N ASN A 3 -11.89 -45.58 36.44
CA ASN A 3 -10.59 -44.92 36.42
C ASN A 3 -10.75 -43.57 35.69
N SER A 4 -10.94 -42.53 36.47
CA SER A 4 -10.71 -41.16 36.00
C SER A 4 -9.22 -41.04 35.73
N SER A 5 -8.83 -41.24 34.47
CA SER A 5 -7.49 -40.85 34.01
C SER A 5 -7.34 -39.35 34.28
N LYS A 6 -6.57 -39.03 35.30
CA LYS A 6 -6.10 -37.62 35.51
C LYS A 6 -5.41 -37.21 34.26
N VAL A 7 -6.02 -36.27 33.57
CA VAL A 7 -5.38 -35.56 32.46
C VAL A 7 -4.16 -34.88 33.05
N ASN A 8 -2.98 -35.37 32.80
CA ASN A 8 -1.74 -34.70 33.15
C ASN A 8 -1.64 -33.51 32.22
N ILE A 9 -2.12 -32.40 32.69
CA ILE A 9 -1.92 -31.07 32.03
C ILE A 9 -0.48 -30.71 32.30
N ILE A 10 0.27 -30.71 31.25
CA ILE A 10 1.71 -30.61 31.26
C ILE A 10 2.15 -29.19 31.65
N ASP A 11 3.16 -29.12 32.47
CA ASP A 11 3.68 -27.91 33.09
C ASP A 11 4.37 -26.96 32.11
N THR A 12 4.62 -27.39 30.89
CA THR A 12 5.23 -26.58 29.83
C THR A 12 4.49 -26.76 28.50
N VAL A 13 4.34 -25.65 27.79
CA VAL A 13 3.65 -25.60 26.48
C VAL A 13 4.27 -26.57 25.45
N GLY A 14 5.56 -26.85 25.55
CA GLY A 14 6.27 -27.78 24.67
C GLY A 14 5.88 -29.25 24.82
N HIS A 15 5.06 -29.59 25.80
CA HIS A 15 4.66 -30.97 26.09
C HIS A 15 3.15 -31.19 26.00
N MET A 16 2.40 -30.33 25.33
CA MET A 16 0.97 -30.55 25.07
C MET A 16 0.77 -31.67 24.05
N TYR A 17 1.02 -32.89 24.46
CA TYR A 17 0.70 -34.09 23.68
C TYR A 17 -0.77 -34.46 23.83
N ALA A 18 -1.41 -34.70 22.70
CA ALA A 18 -2.63 -35.50 22.55
C ALA A 18 -3.52 -35.58 23.81
N ILE A 19 -3.90 -34.47 24.36
CA ILE A 19 -4.96 -34.43 25.35
C ILE A 19 -6.24 -34.63 24.58
N ILE A 20 -6.94 -35.71 24.84
CA ILE A 20 -8.27 -35.92 24.27
C ILE A 20 -9.23 -35.07 25.08
N PRO A 21 -9.83 -34.05 24.50
CA PRO A 21 -10.47 -32.97 25.25
C PRO A 21 -11.92 -33.22 25.55
N GLN A 22 -12.34 -34.43 25.68
CA GLN A 22 -13.78 -34.71 25.78
C GLN A 22 -14.49 -33.92 26.88
N GLN A 23 -13.78 -33.41 27.88
CA GLN A 23 -14.32 -32.48 28.90
C GLN A 23 -13.17 -31.84 29.65
N ILE A 24 -12.67 -30.72 29.18
CA ILE A 24 -11.78 -29.88 29.95
C ILE A 24 -12.61 -29.12 30.99
N PRO A 25 -12.38 -29.32 32.30
CA PRO A 25 -13.10 -28.59 33.34
C PRO A 25 -12.99 -27.07 33.17
N GLN A 26 -14.06 -26.36 33.46
CA GLN A 26 -14.17 -24.93 33.26
C GLN A 26 -12.99 -24.13 33.87
N GLY A 27 -12.58 -24.48 35.08
CA GLY A 27 -11.47 -23.79 35.76
C GLY A 27 -10.11 -23.98 35.10
N LEU A 28 -9.94 -25.03 34.28
CA LEU A 28 -8.68 -25.30 33.58
C LEU A 28 -8.63 -24.68 32.17
N ARG A 29 -9.77 -24.33 31.60
CA ARG A 29 -9.86 -23.75 30.25
C ARG A 29 -9.17 -22.41 30.11
N ALA A 30 -9.46 -21.51 31.02
CA ALA A 30 -8.87 -20.17 31.02
C ALA A 30 -7.34 -20.28 31.07
N GLU A 31 -6.82 -21.15 31.94
CA GLU A 31 -5.40 -21.38 32.08
C GLU A 31 -4.76 -21.99 30.82
N ILE A 32 -5.40 -22.99 30.21
CA ILE A 32 -4.93 -23.63 28.98
C ILE A 32 -4.95 -22.64 27.83
N ASN A 33 -6.04 -21.91 27.65
CA ASN A 33 -6.15 -20.88 26.62
C ASN A 33 -5.06 -19.82 26.77
N GLU A 34 -4.78 -19.37 27.98
CA GLU A 34 -3.73 -18.37 28.23
C GLU A 34 -2.32 -18.94 27.96
N LYS A 35 -2.05 -20.17 28.33
CA LYS A 35 -0.77 -20.85 28.01
C LYS A 35 -0.57 -20.96 26.51
N ILE A 36 -1.59 -21.37 25.76
CA ILE A 36 -1.55 -21.45 24.29
C ILE A 36 -1.29 -20.06 23.70
N LEU A 37 -2.03 -19.05 24.13
CA LEU A 37 -1.86 -17.68 23.65
C LEU A 37 -0.49 -17.09 23.99
N PHE A 38 0.01 -17.37 25.19
CA PHE A 38 1.34 -16.96 25.60
C PHE A 38 2.43 -17.58 24.72
N ALA A 39 2.32 -18.88 24.42
CA ALA A 39 3.26 -19.58 23.57
C ALA A 39 3.22 -19.03 22.11
N ILE A 40 2.03 -18.84 21.55
CA ILE A 40 1.83 -18.24 20.22
C ILE A 40 2.45 -16.83 20.16
N ASN A 41 2.18 -16.00 21.16
CA ASN A 41 2.65 -14.62 21.17
C ASN A 41 4.15 -14.49 21.47
N SER A 42 4.71 -15.41 22.25
CA SER A 42 6.14 -15.41 22.59
C SER A 42 7.02 -15.88 21.43
N GLY A 43 6.48 -16.73 20.57
CA GLY A 43 7.21 -17.33 19.44
C GLY A 43 8.40 -18.22 19.87
N LYS A 44 8.50 -18.54 21.16
CA LYS A 44 9.63 -19.31 21.71
C LYS A 44 9.50 -20.82 21.52
N GLU A 45 8.29 -21.28 21.40
CA GLU A 45 7.97 -22.71 21.26
C GLU A 45 6.91 -22.90 20.17
N LEU A 46 7.08 -23.94 19.33
CA LEU A 46 6.12 -24.33 18.33
C LEU A 46 5.11 -25.28 18.99
N ILE A 47 3.84 -24.92 18.94
CA ILE A 47 2.74 -25.79 19.40
C ILE A 47 2.21 -26.56 18.20
N PRO A 48 2.11 -27.89 18.27
CA PRO A 48 1.46 -28.68 17.22
C PRO A 48 0.00 -28.24 17.03
N ALA A 49 -0.43 -28.09 15.78
CA ALA A 49 -1.80 -27.68 15.45
C ALA A 49 -2.85 -28.58 16.12
N GLU A 50 -2.59 -29.89 16.19
CA GLU A 50 -3.48 -30.87 16.82
C GLU A 50 -3.68 -30.58 18.32
N SER A 51 -2.63 -30.15 19.02
CA SER A 51 -2.75 -29.76 20.43
C SER A 51 -3.63 -28.53 20.61
N ILE A 52 -3.56 -27.57 19.68
CA ILE A 52 -4.42 -26.39 19.70
C ILE A 52 -5.87 -26.79 19.40
N TYR A 53 -6.11 -27.63 18.39
CA TYR A 53 -7.45 -28.12 18.06
C TYR A 53 -8.11 -28.85 19.24
N ASN A 54 -7.32 -29.54 20.00
CA ASN A 54 -7.80 -30.32 21.13
C ASN A 54 -7.98 -29.50 22.41
N CYS A 55 -7.22 -28.46 22.61
CA CYS A 55 -7.14 -27.77 23.90
C CYS A 55 -7.63 -26.35 23.90
N TYR A 56 -7.58 -25.62 22.76
CA TYR A 56 -8.02 -24.22 22.71
C TYR A 56 -9.54 -24.15 22.54
N THR A 57 -10.22 -23.63 23.54
CA THR A 57 -11.69 -23.54 23.57
C THR A 57 -12.23 -22.12 23.53
N GLY A 58 -11.36 -21.11 23.57
CA GLY A 58 -11.76 -19.71 23.61
C GLY A 58 -12.66 -19.39 24.82
N LEU A 59 -13.66 -18.57 24.60
CA LEU A 59 -14.65 -18.22 25.62
C LEU A 59 -15.84 -19.21 25.66
N GLY A 60 -15.84 -20.20 24.77
CA GLY A 60 -16.98 -21.08 24.57
C GLY A 60 -16.95 -22.38 25.38
N GLY A 61 -18.06 -23.06 25.33
CA GLY A 61 -18.28 -24.37 25.89
C GLY A 61 -18.87 -24.38 27.30
N LEU A 62 -20.06 -24.91 27.44
CA LEU A 62 -20.74 -25.14 28.71
C LEU A 62 -20.33 -26.47 29.31
N HIS A 63 -19.04 -26.70 29.59
CA HIS A 63 -18.64 -27.88 30.27
C HIS A 63 -18.90 -27.76 31.76
N GLU A 64 -19.83 -28.58 32.25
CA GLU A 64 -20.07 -28.76 33.67
C GLU A 64 -20.28 -27.50 34.51
N LEU A 65 -20.96 -26.47 33.95
CA LEU A 65 -21.40 -25.31 34.70
C LEU A 65 -22.44 -25.77 35.73
N LYS A 66 -21.98 -26.04 36.94
CA LYS A 66 -22.86 -26.45 38.03
C LYS A 66 -23.18 -25.21 38.89
N GLN A 67 -24.43 -25.07 39.30
CA GLN A 67 -24.84 -24.01 40.21
C GLN A 67 -24.04 -24.03 41.54
N SER A 68 -23.57 -25.20 41.95
CA SER A 68 -22.75 -25.40 43.14
C SER A 68 -21.38 -24.72 43.07
N ASP A 69 -20.91 -24.37 41.90
CA ASP A 69 -19.56 -23.79 41.67
C ASP A 69 -19.55 -22.27 41.81
N TYR A 70 -20.72 -21.65 42.05
CA TYR A 70 -20.91 -20.22 42.17
C TYR A 70 -21.44 -19.85 43.54
N SER A 71 -21.03 -18.69 44.06
CA SER A 71 -21.45 -18.23 45.38
C SER A 71 -22.91 -17.78 45.43
N SER A 72 -23.53 -17.48 44.31
CA SER A 72 -24.95 -17.12 44.20
C SER A 72 -25.59 -17.60 42.89
N TYR A 73 -26.90 -17.76 42.90
CA TYR A 73 -27.67 -18.05 41.69
C TYR A 73 -27.53 -16.95 40.64
N HIS A 74 -27.36 -15.70 41.06
CA HIS A 74 -27.15 -14.57 40.16
C HIS A 74 -25.82 -14.68 39.37
N GLU A 75 -24.74 -15.01 40.06
CA GLU A 75 -23.43 -15.23 39.43
C GLU A 75 -23.46 -16.42 38.47
N TYR A 76 -24.09 -17.51 38.89
CA TYR A 76 -24.32 -18.67 38.01
C TYR A 76 -25.13 -18.29 36.77
N ALA A 77 -26.24 -17.55 36.95
CA ALA A 77 -27.10 -17.12 35.84
C ALA A 77 -26.38 -16.14 34.89
N GLN A 78 -25.57 -15.27 35.42
CA GLN A 78 -24.72 -14.38 34.64
C GLN A 78 -23.65 -15.14 33.88
N ALA A 79 -22.91 -16.02 34.52
CA ALA A 79 -21.93 -16.88 33.89
C ALA A 79 -22.58 -17.76 32.83
N LYS A 80 -23.73 -18.34 33.13
CA LYS A 80 -24.52 -19.12 32.15
C LYS A 80 -24.93 -18.28 30.95
N LYS A 81 -25.39 -17.06 31.15
CA LYS A 81 -25.71 -16.13 30.07
C LYS A 81 -24.51 -15.71 29.23
N GLU A 82 -23.37 -15.49 29.87
CA GLU A 82 -22.11 -15.21 29.16
C GLU A 82 -21.66 -16.39 28.32
N PHE A 83 -21.86 -17.59 28.82
CA PHE A 83 -21.60 -18.84 28.08
C PHE A 83 -22.61 -19.10 26.97
N GLU A 84 -23.89 -18.83 27.20
CA GLU A 84 -24.93 -18.93 26.17
C GLU A 84 -24.74 -17.93 25.02
N MET A 85 -24.09 -16.80 25.30
CA MET A 85 -23.57 -15.86 24.29
C MET A 85 -22.20 -16.29 23.74
N GLY A 86 -21.70 -17.42 24.18
CA GLY A 86 -20.34 -17.87 24.01
C GLY A 86 -19.99 -18.26 22.58
N GLN A 87 -18.74 -18.13 22.32
CA GLN A 87 -18.05 -18.52 21.11
C GLN A 87 -17.90 -20.04 21.06
N PHE A 88 -18.59 -20.69 20.14
CA PHE A 88 -18.45 -22.13 19.92
C PHE A 88 -17.71 -22.38 18.62
N PHE A 89 -16.50 -22.91 18.72
CA PHE A 89 -15.75 -23.30 17.51
C PHE A 89 -16.42 -24.51 16.87
N THR A 90 -16.59 -24.44 15.56
CA THR A 90 -17.17 -25.56 14.81
C THR A 90 -16.22 -26.76 14.82
N PRO A 91 -16.68 -27.96 15.23
CA PRO A 91 -15.84 -29.15 15.22
C PRO A 91 -15.26 -29.45 13.84
N HIS A 92 -14.01 -29.92 13.80
CA HIS A 92 -13.31 -30.20 12.54
C HIS A 92 -14.05 -31.23 11.66
N GLU A 93 -14.74 -32.19 12.23
CA GLU A 93 -15.56 -33.16 11.47
C GLU A 93 -16.69 -32.44 10.72
N VAL A 94 -17.40 -31.56 11.39
CA VAL A 94 -18.46 -30.73 10.77
C VAL A 94 -17.90 -29.82 9.69
N CYS A 95 -16.75 -29.19 9.98
CA CYS A 95 -16.06 -28.36 8.99
C CYS A 95 -15.66 -29.13 7.75
N ARG A 96 -15.06 -30.31 7.93
CA ARG A 96 -14.67 -31.23 6.85
C ARG A 96 -15.87 -31.61 6.00
N ASP A 97 -16.96 -32.04 6.63
CA ASP A 97 -18.16 -32.49 5.92
C ASP A 97 -18.83 -31.34 5.14
N MET A 98 -18.87 -30.15 5.70
CA MET A 98 -19.39 -28.96 5.01
C MET A 98 -18.50 -28.58 3.81
N VAL A 99 -17.19 -28.59 3.97
CA VAL A 99 -16.25 -28.30 2.89
C VAL A 99 -16.31 -29.38 1.81
N ASP A 100 -16.46 -30.64 2.20
CA ASP A 100 -16.61 -31.76 1.27
C ASP A 100 -17.89 -31.63 0.42
N VAL A 101 -18.99 -31.22 1.03
CA VAL A 101 -20.24 -30.91 0.31
C VAL A 101 -20.03 -29.78 -0.69
N LEU A 102 -19.42 -28.69 -0.27
CA LEU A 102 -19.17 -27.54 -1.14
C LEU A 102 -18.16 -27.83 -2.25
N SER A 103 -17.25 -28.77 -2.03
CA SER A 103 -16.20 -29.18 -2.96
C SER A 103 -15.54 -27.96 -3.63
N PRO A 104 -14.97 -27.02 -2.87
CA PRO A 104 -14.42 -25.79 -3.42
C PRO A 104 -13.25 -26.07 -4.36
N ALA A 105 -13.19 -25.32 -5.47
CA ALA A 105 -12.03 -25.34 -6.34
C ALA A 105 -10.87 -24.52 -5.75
N SER A 106 -9.64 -24.85 -6.10
CA SER A 106 -8.45 -24.12 -5.62
C SER A 106 -8.44 -22.63 -5.96
N GLY A 107 -9.24 -22.20 -6.93
CA GLY A 107 -9.39 -20.80 -7.34
C GLY A 107 -10.56 -20.06 -6.69
N ASP A 108 -11.40 -20.75 -5.94
CA ASP A 108 -12.55 -20.13 -5.29
C ASP A 108 -12.08 -19.19 -4.15
N MET A 109 -12.67 -18.01 -4.10
CA MET A 109 -12.47 -17.06 -3.00
C MET A 109 -13.47 -17.39 -1.91
N ILE A 110 -12.99 -17.79 -0.75
CA ILE A 110 -13.82 -18.32 0.34
C ILE A 110 -13.73 -17.38 1.53
N LEU A 111 -14.86 -17.06 2.14
CA LEU A 111 -14.94 -16.23 3.34
C LEU A 111 -15.63 -16.99 4.46
N ASP A 112 -14.99 -17.06 5.61
CA ASP A 112 -15.61 -17.40 6.88
C ASP A 112 -15.82 -16.12 7.71
N MET A 113 -17.08 -15.74 7.89
CA MET A 113 -17.43 -14.58 8.71
C MET A 113 -17.66 -15.09 10.16
N CYS A 114 -16.99 -14.51 11.12
CA CYS A 114 -16.95 -14.99 12.51
C CYS A 114 -16.17 -16.31 12.60
N CYS A 115 -14.96 -16.31 12.05
CA CYS A 115 -14.18 -17.53 11.82
C CYS A 115 -13.63 -18.18 13.09
N GLY A 116 -13.70 -17.52 14.24
CA GLY A 116 -13.12 -18.02 15.47
C GLY A 116 -11.63 -18.34 15.30
N MET A 117 -11.24 -19.55 15.65
CA MET A 117 -9.87 -20.03 15.42
C MET A 117 -9.63 -20.61 14.01
N GLY A 118 -10.60 -20.51 13.09
CA GLY A 118 -10.43 -20.79 11.67
C GLY A 118 -10.55 -22.26 11.27
N ASN A 119 -11.32 -23.09 11.96
CA ASN A 119 -11.39 -24.52 11.74
C ASN A 119 -11.78 -24.95 10.31
N PHE A 120 -12.54 -24.13 9.58
CA PHE A 120 -12.85 -24.37 8.18
C PHE A 120 -11.61 -24.32 7.30
N PHE A 121 -10.63 -23.49 7.61
CA PHE A 121 -9.43 -23.28 6.76
C PHE A 121 -8.57 -24.54 6.65
N ASN A 122 -8.61 -25.42 7.66
CA ASN A 122 -7.88 -26.68 7.62
C ASN A 122 -8.30 -27.62 6.47
N HIS A 123 -9.54 -27.48 6.02
CA HIS A 123 -10.13 -28.36 5.02
C HIS A 123 -10.22 -27.73 3.62
N LEU A 124 -9.80 -26.47 3.46
CA LEU A 124 -9.86 -25.79 2.18
C LEU A 124 -8.70 -26.19 1.26
N PRO A 125 -8.95 -26.33 -0.05
CA PRO A 125 -7.92 -26.75 -1.00
C PRO A 125 -6.82 -25.72 -1.23
N ASN A 126 -7.07 -24.45 -0.90
CA ASN A 126 -6.12 -23.35 -1.05
C ASN A 126 -6.37 -22.28 0.02
N GLN A 127 -5.52 -22.24 1.02
CA GLN A 127 -5.63 -21.30 2.13
C GLN A 127 -5.33 -19.84 1.71
N HIS A 128 -4.55 -19.59 0.66
CA HIS A 128 -4.29 -18.24 0.17
C HIS A 128 -5.55 -17.53 -0.34
N ASN A 129 -6.55 -18.28 -0.79
CA ASN A 129 -7.84 -17.77 -1.19
C ASN A 129 -8.89 -17.82 -0.07
N ALA A 130 -8.48 -18.20 1.13
CA ALA A 130 -9.31 -18.23 2.32
C ALA A 130 -9.21 -16.87 3.05
N PHE A 131 -10.36 -16.34 3.41
CA PHE A 131 -10.52 -15.10 4.15
C PHE A 131 -11.35 -15.34 5.38
N GLY A 132 -10.97 -14.77 6.49
CA GLY A 132 -11.77 -14.81 7.69
C GLY A 132 -11.61 -13.59 8.55
N PHE A 133 -12.59 -13.34 9.37
CA PHE A 133 -12.49 -12.33 10.40
C PHE A 133 -13.29 -12.73 11.62
N ASP A 134 -12.84 -12.27 12.76
CA ASP A 134 -13.53 -12.40 14.03
C ASP A 134 -13.33 -11.14 14.87
N ILE A 135 -14.25 -10.86 15.78
CA ILE A 135 -14.15 -9.75 16.72
C ILE A 135 -13.16 -10.09 17.86
N ASP A 136 -13.02 -11.37 18.18
CA ASP A 136 -12.14 -11.85 19.24
C ASP A 136 -10.67 -11.85 18.78
N SER A 137 -9.90 -10.97 19.37
CA SER A 137 -8.47 -10.85 19.07
C SER A 137 -7.65 -12.09 19.43
N LYS A 138 -8.08 -12.84 20.45
CA LYS A 138 -7.41 -14.05 20.91
C LYS A 138 -7.63 -15.20 19.93
N ALA A 139 -8.88 -15.41 19.50
CA ALA A 139 -9.21 -16.39 18.48
C ALA A 139 -8.51 -16.07 17.14
N VAL A 140 -8.48 -14.81 16.72
CA VAL A 140 -7.75 -14.37 15.54
C VAL A 140 -6.25 -14.62 15.64
N ALA A 141 -5.65 -14.45 16.81
CA ALA A 141 -4.22 -14.75 17.01
C ALA A 141 -3.95 -16.25 16.82
N VAL A 142 -4.81 -17.11 17.36
CA VAL A 142 -4.72 -18.56 17.19
C VAL A 142 -4.94 -18.95 15.73
N ALA A 143 -5.96 -18.40 15.08
CA ALA A 143 -6.24 -18.68 13.67
C ALA A 143 -5.07 -18.29 12.75
N ARG A 144 -4.42 -17.16 12.99
CA ARG A 144 -3.24 -16.71 12.23
C ARG A 144 -2.01 -17.59 12.47
N TYR A 145 -1.90 -18.18 13.65
CA TYR A 145 -0.84 -19.14 13.94
C TYR A 145 -1.07 -20.46 13.22
N LEU A 146 -2.31 -20.96 13.26
CA LEU A 146 -2.67 -22.23 12.62
C LEU A 146 -2.67 -22.14 11.09
N TYR A 147 -3.10 -21.02 10.54
CA TYR A 147 -3.30 -20.81 9.10
C TYR A 147 -2.58 -19.55 8.62
N PRO A 148 -1.24 -19.54 8.60
CA PRO A 148 -0.46 -18.36 8.23
C PRO A 148 -0.67 -17.92 6.79
N ASP A 149 -1.13 -18.82 5.92
CA ASP A 149 -1.40 -18.54 4.51
C ASP A 149 -2.80 -17.96 4.28
N ALA A 150 -3.69 -18.05 5.25
CA ALA A 150 -5.04 -17.51 5.16
C ALA A 150 -5.06 -15.99 5.49
N ASN A 151 -6.02 -15.30 4.89
CA ASN A 151 -6.20 -13.85 5.08
C ASN A 151 -7.14 -13.58 6.24
N ILE A 152 -6.61 -13.61 7.46
CA ILE A 152 -7.40 -13.51 8.68
C ILE A 152 -7.22 -12.12 9.30
N GLU A 153 -8.31 -11.44 9.64
CA GLU A 153 -8.26 -10.13 10.29
C GLU A 153 -9.17 -10.04 11.52
N ARG A 154 -8.79 -9.18 12.47
CA ARG A 154 -9.69 -8.81 13.54
C ARG A 154 -10.65 -7.72 13.03
N CYS A 155 -11.93 -8.02 12.98
CA CYS A 155 -12.92 -7.07 12.49
C CYS A 155 -14.31 -7.42 13.04
N ASP A 156 -15.09 -6.39 13.34
CA ASP A 156 -16.52 -6.53 13.62
C ASP A 156 -17.27 -6.76 12.29
N ILE A 157 -18.18 -7.74 12.27
CA ILE A 157 -19.02 -8.02 11.11
C ILE A 157 -19.77 -6.78 10.59
N GLN A 158 -20.14 -5.87 11.47
CA GLN A 158 -20.79 -4.61 11.10
C GLN A 158 -19.86 -3.66 10.36
N GLN A 159 -18.57 -3.73 10.62
CA GLN A 159 -17.53 -2.86 10.05
C GLN A 159 -16.82 -3.46 8.86
N PHE A 160 -16.88 -4.77 8.69
CA PHE A 160 -16.18 -5.47 7.60
C PHE A 160 -16.63 -4.98 6.23
N ARG A 161 -15.70 -4.44 5.45
CA ARG A 161 -15.95 -3.86 4.12
C ARG A 161 -14.81 -4.21 3.18
N PRO A 162 -14.72 -5.48 2.74
CA PRO A 162 -13.67 -5.92 1.84
C PRO A 162 -13.76 -5.23 0.49
N GLY A 163 -12.62 -5.09 -0.18
CA GLY A 163 -12.56 -4.55 -1.54
C GLY A 163 -12.99 -5.53 -2.63
N GLN A 164 -13.31 -6.76 -2.28
CA GLN A 164 -13.63 -7.89 -3.17
C GLN A 164 -14.87 -8.63 -2.72
N ARG A 165 -15.37 -9.53 -3.55
CA ARG A 165 -16.43 -10.47 -3.25
C ARG A 165 -15.91 -11.89 -3.25
N PHE A 166 -16.73 -12.79 -2.73
CA PHE A 166 -16.39 -14.19 -2.51
C PHE A 166 -17.27 -15.11 -3.35
N ASP A 167 -16.74 -16.24 -3.70
CA ASP A 167 -17.43 -17.27 -4.45
C ASP A 167 -18.21 -18.19 -3.51
N ILE A 168 -17.67 -18.36 -2.31
CA ILE A 168 -18.29 -19.14 -1.24
C ILE A 168 -18.19 -18.34 0.06
N ILE A 169 -19.29 -18.32 0.82
CA ILE A 169 -19.29 -17.92 2.22
C ILE A 169 -19.75 -19.11 3.04
N ILE A 170 -18.95 -19.47 4.00
CA ILE A 170 -19.19 -20.56 4.92
C ILE A 170 -19.05 -20.05 6.35
N GLY A 171 -19.76 -20.63 7.28
CA GLY A 171 -19.53 -20.30 8.69
C GLY A 171 -20.61 -20.75 9.63
N ASN A 172 -20.31 -20.53 10.89
CA ASN A 172 -21.18 -20.76 12.03
C ASN A 172 -21.37 -19.45 12.80
N PRO A 173 -22.34 -18.59 12.43
CA PRO A 173 -22.54 -17.32 13.09
C PRO A 173 -22.94 -17.51 14.57
N PRO A 174 -22.63 -16.57 15.45
CA PRO A 174 -23.11 -16.61 16.82
C PRO A 174 -24.64 -16.64 16.86
N PHE A 175 -25.21 -17.49 17.71
CA PHE A 175 -26.66 -17.68 17.75
C PHE A 175 -27.33 -16.69 18.69
N ASN A 176 -28.55 -16.28 18.31
CA ASN A 176 -29.47 -15.49 19.13
C ASN A 176 -28.99 -14.09 19.57
N LEU A 177 -27.87 -13.62 19.08
CA LEU A 177 -27.48 -12.22 19.24
C LEU A 177 -28.34 -11.34 18.35
N LYS A 178 -28.48 -10.07 18.72
CA LYS A 178 -29.24 -9.09 17.95
C LYS A 178 -28.33 -7.98 17.43
N PHE A 179 -28.35 -7.77 16.12
CA PHE A 179 -27.72 -6.65 15.44
C PHE A 179 -28.80 -5.80 14.77
N ASP A 180 -28.88 -4.52 15.12
CA ASP A 180 -29.91 -3.60 14.57
C ASP A 180 -31.33 -4.18 14.65
N SER A 181 -31.71 -4.78 15.78
CA SER A 181 -33.00 -5.44 16.06
C SER A 181 -33.26 -6.75 15.31
N ARG A 182 -32.31 -7.27 14.56
CA ARG A 182 -32.39 -8.56 13.83
C ARG A 182 -31.56 -9.64 14.52
N LEU A 183 -31.96 -10.88 14.32
CA LEU A 183 -31.13 -11.99 14.77
C LEU A 183 -29.79 -12.01 14.04
N SER A 184 -28.75 -12.46 14.74
CA SER A 184 -27.40 -12.58 14.18
C SER A 184 -27.37 -13.41 12.90
N GLN A 185 -28.11 -14.47 12.82
CA GLN A 185 -28.23 -15.33 11.64
C GLN A 185 -28.80 -14.57 10.42
N GLU A 186 -29.82 -13.75 10.64
CA GLU A 186 -30.38 -12.91 9.56
C GLU A 186 -29.37 -11.86 9.10
N TYR A 187 -28.73 -11.22 10.06
CA TYR A 187 -27.71 -10.22 9.75
C TYR A 187 -26.55 -10.85 8.98
N TYR A 188 -26.15 -12.06 9.35
CA TYR A 188 -25.12 -12.83 8.66
C TYR A 188 -25.52 -13.13 7.20
N MET A 189 -26.75 -13.56 6.96
CA MET A 189 -27.25 -13.81 5.60
C MET A 189 -27.32 -12.54 4.76
N ASP A 190 -27.83 -11.44 5.31
CA ASP A 190 -27.83 -10.14 4.61
C ASP A 190 -26.41 -9.70 4.26
N LYS A 191 -25.47 -9.90 5.17
CA LYS A 191 -24.07 -9.59 4.96
C LYS A 191 -23.46 -10.48 3.89
N ALA A 192 -23.78 -11.78 3.92
CA ALA A 192 -23.34 -12.73 2.92
C ALA A 192 -23.87 -12.37 1.52
N PHE A 193 -25.11 -11.94 1.40
CA PHE A 193 -25.67 -11.47 0.14
C PHE A 193 -24.87 -10.28 -0.43
N ASP A 194 -24.46 -9.34 0.43
CA ASP A 194 -23.66 -8.18 0.01
C ASP A 194 -22.24 -8.57 -0.45
N LEU A 195 -21.69 -9.63 0.10
CA LEU A 195 -20.30 -10.04 -0.09
C LEU A 195 -20.11 -11.15 -1.13
N LEU A 196 -21.13 -11.95 -1.42
CA LEU A 196 -21.07 -13.01 -2.42
C LEU A 196 -20.98 -12.46 -3.85
N ASN A 197 -20.30 -13.17 -4.69
CA ASN A 197 -20.40 -13.03 -6.14
C ASN A 197 -21.80 -13.46 -6.60
N PRO A 198 -22.34 -12.92 -7.72
CA PRO A 198 -23.55 -13.49 -8.31
C PRO A 198 -23.41 -15.00 -8.51
N ALA A 199 -24.44 -15.75 -8.15
CA ALA A 199 -24.38 -17.21 -8.09
C ALA A 199 -23.29 -17.79 -7.18
N GLY A 200 -22.81 -17.03 -6.21
CA GLY A 200 -21.97 -17.52 -5.12
C GLY A 200 -22.77 -18.32 -4.11
N MET A 201 -22.13 -19.23 -3.40
CA MET A 201 -22.78 -20.14 -2.45
C MET A 201 -22.62 -19.64 -1.02
N LEU A 202 -23.70 -19.72 -0.25
CA LEU A 202 -23.74 -19.50 1.19
C LEU A 202 -24.06 -20.82 1.88
N MET A 203 -23.15 -21.31 2.71
CA MET A 203 -23.41 -22.46 3.58
C MET A 203 -23.27 -22.03 5.04
N VAL A 204 -24.31 -22.18 5.81
CA VAL A 204 -24.38 -21.65 7.18
C VAL A 204 -24.98 -22.66 8.13
N ILE A 205 -24.39 -22.75 9.33
CA ILE A 205 -24.95 -23.50 10.45
C ILE A 205 -25.91 -22.56 11.19
N VAL A 206 -27.08 -23.03 11.49
CA VAL A 206 -28.10 -22.29 12.25
C VAL A 206 -28.82 -23.22 13.23
N PRO A 207 -29.47 -22.69 14.28
CA PRO A 207 -30.36 -23.48 15.12
C PRO A 207 -31.44 -24.17 14.29
N ALA A 208 -31.81 -25.40 14.64
CA ALA A 208 -32.83 -26.16 13.90
C ALA A 208 -34.17 -25.43 13.81
N SER A 209 -34.49 -24.60 14.80
CA SER A 209 -35.72 -23.77 14.83
C SER A 209 -35.68 -22.58 13.88
N PHE A 210 -34.53 -22.17 13.36
CA PHE A 210 -34.41 -21.01 12.49
C PHE A 210 -35.15 -21.24 11.16
N MET A 211 -36.05 -20.36 10.78
CA MET A 211 -36.89 -20.45 9.59
C MET A 211 -37.73 -21.75 9.50
N GLN A 212 -38.08 -22.35 10.62
CA GLN A 212 -38.90 -23.56 10.66
C GLN A 212 -40.41 -23.28 10.61
N ASN A 213 -40.82 -22.16 11.19
CA ASN A 213 -42.25 -21.81 11.22
C ASN A 213 -42.56 -20.74 10.16
N GLU A 214 -43.09 -21.19 9.02
CA GLU A 214 -43.38 -20.33 7.88
C GLU A 214 -44.38 -19.22 8.18
N PHE A 215 -45.26 -19.44 9.13
CA PHE A 215 -46.25 -18.44 9.49
C PHE A 215 -45.68 -17.27 10.29
N TRP A 216 -44.91 -17.57 11.34
CA TRP A 216 -44.29 -16.56 12.21
C TRP A 216 -43.08 -15.90 11.59
N GLU A 217 -42.40 -16.58 10.68
CA GLU A 217 -41.16 -16.13 10.05
C GLU A 217 -41.35 -15.71 8.58
N LYS A 218 -42.59 -15.54 8.15
CA LYS A 218 -42.93 -15.23 6.76
C LYS A 218 -42.12 -14.10 6.15
N SER A 219 -41.98 -12.97 6.83
CA SER A 219 -41.23 -11.82 6.33
C SER A 219 -39.73 -12.10 6.16
N ARG A 220 -39.18 -12.96 7.03
CA ARG A 220 -37.78 -13.42 6.94
C ARG A 220 -37.62 -14.33 5.74
N ILE A 221 -38.52 -15.30 5.57
CA ILE A 221 -38.50 -16.25 4.46
C ILE A 221 -38.66 -15.52 3.12
N GLU A 222 -39.61 -14.58 3.02
CA GLU A 222 -39.77 -13.76 1.81
C GLU A 222 -38.50 -12.96 1.46
N ARG A 223 -37.83 -12.40 2.47
CA ARG A 223 -36.56 -11.68 2.24
C ARG A 223 -35.48 -12.63 1.76
N VAL A 224 -35.27 -13.78 2.41
CA VAL A 224 -34.31 -14.78 1.97
C VAL A 224 -34.61 -15.23 0.55
N ASN A 225 -35.86 -15.53 0.23
CA ASN A 225 -36.29 -15.90 -1.12
C ASN A 225 -36.09 -14.77 -2.14
N SER A 226 -36.07 -13.52 -1.70
CA SER A 226 -35.76 -12.40 -2.60
C SER A 226 -34.27 -12.26 -2.92
N GLU A 227 -33.39 -12.78 -2.06
CA GLU A 227 -31.95 -12.65 -2.13
C GLU A 227 -31.23 -13.94 -2.56
N PHE A 228 -31.80 -15.09 -2.23
CA PHE A 228 -31.18 -16.40 -2.44
C PHE A 228 -32.12 -17.40 -3.10
N SER A 229 -31.55 -18.37 -3.79
CA SER A 229 -32.20 -19.61 -4.21
C SER A 229 -31.77 -20.72 -3.26
N PHE A 230 -32.72 -21.46 -2.77
CA PHE A 230 -32.49 -22.57 -1.86
C PHE A 230 -31.95 -23.79 -2.60
N ILE A 231 -30.83 -24.34 -2.09
CA ILE A 231 -30.23 -25.59 -2.64
C ILE A 231 -30.67 -26.78 -1.79
N GLY A 232 -30.69 -26.62 -0.48
CA GLY A 232 -31.11 -27.65 0.45
C GLY A 232 -30.68 -27.37 1.88
N GLN A 233 -31.17 -28.17 2.79
CA GLN A 233 -30.76 -28.16 4.19
C GLN A 233 -30.63 -29.60 4.74
N THR A 234 -29.78 -29.77 5.74
CA THR A 234 -29.59 -31.03 6.43
C THR A 234 -29.49 -30.82 7.95
N ARG A 235 -30.01 -31.76 8.73
CA ARG A 235 -29.85 -31.73 10.19
C ARG A 235 -28.49 -32.28 10.58
N LEU A 236 -27.86 -31.61 11.52
CA LEU A 236 -26.69 -32.19 12.20
C LEU A 236 -27.18 -33.08 13.34
N ALA A 237 -26.37 -34.08 13.67
CA ALA A 237 -26.63 -34.94 14.84
C ALA A 237 -26.64 -34.06 16.11
N SER A 238 -27.44 -34.46 17.09
CA SER A 238 -27.59 -33.67 18.35
C SER A 238 -26.29 -33.63 19.18
N ASP A 239 -25.36 -34.51 18.91
CA ASP A 239 -24.04 -34.64 19.51
C ASP A 239 -22.92 -34.06 18.62
N ALA A 240 -23.24 -33.44 17.47
CA ALA A 240 -22.26 -32.93 16.53
C ALA A 240 -21.31 -31.91 17.15
N PHE A 241 -21.67 -31.24 18.21
CA PHE A 241 -20.88 -30.24 18.95
C PHE A 241 -20.40 -30.76 20.31
N SER A 242 -20.59 -32.03 20.62
CA SER A 242 -20.18 -32.59 21.91
C SER A 242 -18.67 -32.48 22.16
N SER A 243 -17.84 -32.60 21.13
CA SER A 243 -16.38 -32.44 21.23
C SER A 243 -15.95 -31.02 21.70
N VAL A 244 -16.76 -30.01 21.48
CA VAL A 244 -16.54 -28.64 21.95
C VAL A 244 -17.40 -28.28 23.16
N GLY A 245 -18.04 -29.30 23.78
CA GLY A 245 -18.76 -29.18 25.05
C GLY A 245 -20.20 -28.75 24.96
N VAL A 246 -20.81 -28.91 23.82
CA VAL A 246 -22.23 -28.62 23.63
C VAL A 246 -23.00 -29.90 23.29
N ASP A 247 -23.74 -30.40 24.24
CA ASP A 247 -24.56 -31.60 24.06
C ASP A 247 -26.04 -31.24 23.85
N ASN A 248 -26.71 -32.03 23.06
CA ASN A 248 -28.17 -31.94 22.80
C ASN A 248 -28.59 -30.58 22.16
N PHE A 249 -27.73 -30.01 21.32
CA PHE A 249 -28.04 -28.78 20.62
C PHE A 249 -28.40 -29.04 19.15
N ASN A 250 -29.70 -28.94 18.85
CA ASN A 250 -30.20 -29.23 17.52
C ASN A 250 -29.87 -28.09 16.55
N THR A 251 -29.00 -28.37 15.59
CA THR A 251 -28.62 -27.46 14.53
C THR A 251 -28.89 -28.07 13.15
N LYS A 252 -28.92 -27.21 12.16
CA LYS A 252 -29.02 -27.58 10.76
C LYS A 252 -28.04 -26.78 9.92
N ILE A 253 -27.59 -27.35 8.84
CA ILE A 253 -26.87 -26.66 7.78
C ILE A 253 -27.88 -26.24 6.72
N MET A 254 -27.79 -25.00 6.30
CA MET A 254 -28.57 -24.47 5.19
C MET A 254 -27.63 -24.05 4.07
N LEU A 255 -27.98 -24.38 2.84
CA LEU A 255 -27.21 -24.06 1.64
C LEU A 255 -28.06 -23.27 0.66
N PHE A 256 -27.52 -22.14 0.24
CA PHE A 256 -28.16 -21.21 -0.66
C PHE A 256 -27.22 -20.82 -1.81
N LEU A 257 -27.81 -20.45 -2.91
CA LEU A 257 -27.14 -19.80 -4.03
C LEU A 257 -27.59 -18.34 -4.07
N ARG A 258 -26.63 -17.42 -4.13
CA ARG A 258 -26.98 -16.00 -4.26
C ARG A 258 -27.75 -15.79 -5.55
N ARG A 259 -28.91 -15.13 -5.45
CA ARG A 259 -29.83 -14.88 -6.56
C ARG A 259 -29.11 -14.26 -7.75
N SER A 260 -29.38 -14.80 -8.90
CA SER A 260 -29.02 -14.28 -10.22
C SER A 260 -30.25 -14.36 -11.14
N GLN A 261 -30.44 -13.39 -12.04
CA GLN A 261 -31.60 -13.32 -12.93
C GLN A 261 -31.70 -14.50 -13.92
N HIS A 262 -30.65 -15.28 -14.02
CA HIS A 262 -30.55 -16.40 -14.96
C HIS A 262 -30.52 -17.76 -14.28
N ILE A 263 -30.75 -17.80 -12.97
CA ILE A 263 -30.85 -19.05 -12.24
C ILE A 263 -32.31 -19.22 -11.84
N GLU A 264 -32.83 -20.41 -12.13
CA GLU A 264 -34.12 -20.81 -11.64
C GLU A 264 -34.15 -20.69 -10.11
N MET A 265 -35.17 -20.04 -9.59
CA MET A 265 -35.25 -19.72 -8.19
C MET A 265 -36.03 -20.80 -7.46
N ASN A 266 -35.36 -21.54 -6.65
CA ASN A 266 -36.02 -22.45 -5.72
C ASN A 266 -36.30 -21.68 -4.43
N PRO A 267 -37.60 -21.54 -4.05
CA PRO A 267 -37.96 -20.93 -2.78
C PRO A 267 -37.51 -21.82 -1.63
N TYR A 268 -37.24 -21.23 -0.49
CA TYR A 268 -36.95 -21.97 0.73
C TYR A 268 -38.15 -22.83 1.12
N ASN A 269 -37.84 -24.09 1.47
CA ASN A 269 -38.83 -25.06 1.95
C ASN A 269 -38.38 -25.55 3.33
N ALA A 270 -39.18 -25.23 4.35
CA ALA A 270 -38.88 -25.58 5.75
C ALA A 270 -38.91 -27.08 6.04
N GLU A 271 -39.68 -27.84 5.27
CA GLU A 271 -39.86 -29.29 5.46
C GLU A 271 -38.87 -30.11 4.68
N GLU A 272 -38.19 -29.55 3.71
CA GLU A 272 -37.25 -30.26 2.85
C GLU A 272 -35.87 -30.47 3.51
N PHE A 273 -35.63 -31.64 4.02
CA PHE A 273 -34.33 -32.05 4.53
C PHE A 273 -33.75 -33.15 3.66
N VAL A 274 -32.48 -33.03 3.32
CA VAL A 274 -31.74 -33.96 2.49
C VAL A 274 -30.51 -34.47 3.23
N SER A 275 -29.96 -35.57 2.79
CA SER A 275 -28.70 -36.13 3.32
C SER A 275 -27.51 -35.24 2.85
N MET A 276 -26.37 -35.30 3.56
CA MET A 276 -25.13 -34.65 3.14
C MET A 276 -24.69 -35.09 1.75
N ALA A 277 -24.88 -36.41 1.43
CA ALA A 277 -24.54 -36.93 0.11
C ALA A 277 -25.41 -36.33 -1.00
N GLU A 278 -26.70 -36.22 -0.76
CA GLU A 278 -27.61 -35.55 -1.71
C GLU A 278 -27.32 -34.07 -1.83
N LEU A 279 -27.01 -33.38 -0.74
CA LEU A 279 -26.62 -31.99 -0.75
C LEU A 279 -25.35 -31.76 -1.58
N LYS A 280 -24.38 -32.64 -1.47
CA LYS A 280 -23.14 -32.66 -2.28
C LYS A 280 -23.45 -32.84 -3.76
N GLU A 281 -24.37 -33.73 -4.09
CA GLU A 281 -24.80 -33.94 -5.46
C GLU A 281 -25.48 -32.69 -6.05
N ARG A 282 -26.34 -32.04 -5.29
CA ARG A 282 -26.98 -30.79 -5.70
C ARG A 282 -25.94 -29.67 -5.94
N VAL A 283 -24.90 -29.60 -5.12
CA VAL A 283 -23.79 -28.67 -5.32
C VAL A 283 -23.03 -29.01 -6.61
N ARG A 284 -22.73 -30.27 -6.82
CA ARG A 284 -22.05 -30.75 -8.03
C ARG A 284 -22.83 -30.34 -9.29
N ASN A 285 -24.11 -30.62 -9.32
CA ASN A 285 -24.99 -30.27 -10.43
C ASN A 285 -25.04 -28.76 -10.69
N THR A 286 -25.08 -27.97 -9.62
CA THR A 286 -25.02 -26.50 -9.70
C THR A 286 -23.69 -26.03 -10.30
N ARG A 287 -22.57 -26.62 -9.90
CA ARG A 287 -21.25 -26.27 -10.42
C ARG A 287 -21.09 -26.68 -11.89
N GLU A 288 -21.55 -27.85 -12.28
CA GLU A 288 -21.54 -28.32 -13.66
C GLU A 288 -22.40 -27.43 -14.56
N MET A 289 -23.56 -27.05 -14.12
CA MET A 289 -24.42 -26.11 -14.83
C MET A 289 -23.70 -24.78 -15.06
N LYS A 290 -23.09 -24.20 -14.04
CA LYS A 290 -22.31 -22.97 -14.12
C LYS A 290 -21.15 -23.10 -15.11
N GLN A 291 -20.47 -24.23 -15.12
CA GLN A 291 -19.36 -24.48 -16.03
C GLN A 291 -19.81 -24.59 -17.49
N ARG A 292 -20.90 -25.30 -17.76
CA ARG A 292 -21.50 -25.40 -19.10
C ARG A 292 -21.90 -24.02 -19.63
N LEU A 293 -22.62 -23.26 -18.84
CA LEU A 293 -23.03 -21.91 -19.18
C LEU A 293 -21.83 -20.99 -19.49
N ARG A 294 -20.77 -21.14 -18.73
CA ARG A 294 -19.53 -20.41 -18.97
C ARG A 294 -18.89 -20.76 -20.32
N LEU A 295 -18.83 -22.04 -20.67
CA LEU A 295 -18.26 -22.51 -21.92
C LEU A 295 -19.08 -22.02 -23.13
N ASP A 296 -20.41 -22.07 -23.04
CA ASP A 296 -21.29 -21.60 -24.09
C ASP A 296 -21.19 -20.11 -24.28
N LEU A 297 -21.13 -19.37 -23.20
CA LEU A 297 -20.88 -17.93 -23.24
C LEU A 297 -19.54 -17.59 -23.87
N MET A 298 -18.48 -18.35 -23.54
CA MET A 298 -17.16 -18.16 -24.16
C MET A 298 -17.17 -18.44 -25.66
N ARG A 299 -17.93 -19.43 -26.11
CA ARG A 299 -18.12 -19.72 -27.57
C ARG A 299 -18.79 -18.55 -28.28
N GLU A 300 -19.87 -18.03 -27.69
CA GLU A 300 -20.58 -16.88 -28.28
C GLU A 300 -19.76 -15.60 -28.27
N ILE A 301 -19.07 -15.31 -27.20
CA ILE A 301 -18.19 -14.16 -27.13
C ILE A 301 -17.11 -14.17 -28.21
N ASN A 302 -16.77 -15.36 -28.76
CA ASN A 302 -15.81 -15.47 -29.84
C ASN A 302 -16.29 -14.87 -31.19
N ARG A 303 -17.52 -14.40 -31.35
CA ARG A 303 -18.13 -13.94 -32.63
C ARG A 303 -18.25 -12.42 -32.85
N ILE A 304 -17.82 -11.58 -31.95
CA ILE A 304 -18.28 -10.17 -31.80
C ILE A 304 -17.41 -9.05 -32.40
N ASP A 305 -18.04 -7.93 -32.81
CA ASP A 305 -17.47 -6.77 -33.50
C ASP A 305 -17.18 -5.53 -32.60
N LYS A 306 -16.33 -4.60 -33.10
CA LYS A 306 -15.65 -3.58 -32.32
C LYS A 306 -16.50 -2.36 -31.89
N GLU A 307 -17.43 -1.95 -32.68
CA GLU A 307 -18.21 -0.71 -32.47
C GLU A 307 -19.26 -0.82 -31.35
N GLU A 308 -19.85 -1.98 -31.16
CA GLU A 308 -20.89 -2.23 -30.18
C GLU A 308 -20.34 -2.20 -28.73
N LEU A 309 -19.04 -2.43 -28.57
CA LEU A 309 -18.40 -2.44 -27.26
C LEU A 309 -18.34 -1.07 -26.60
N GLU A 310 -17.94 -0.05 -27.35
CA GLU A 310 -17.81 1.29 -26.78
C GLU A 310 -19.15 1.83 -26.32
N GLN A 311 -20.20 1.52 -27.05
CA GLN A 311 -21.57 1.88 -26.69
C GLN A 311 -22.07 1.12 -25.47
N PHE A 312 -21.73 -0.15 -25.33
CA PHE A 312 -22.08 -0.94 -24.15
C PHE A 312 -21.32 -0.50 -22.92
N GLU A 313 -20.01 -0.29 -23.04
CA GLU A 313 -19.20 0.23 -21.92
C GLU A 313 -19.78 1.55 -21.41
N TYR A 314 -20.20 2.42 -22.31
CA TYR A 314 -20.81 3.69 -21.95
C TYR A 314 -22.15 3.52 -21.26
N ARG A 315 -23.06 2.72 -21.86
CA ARG A 315 -24.40 2.46 -21.28
C ARG A 315 -24.32 1.76 -19.94
N LEU A 316 -23.49 0.75 -19.80
CA LEU A 316 -23.28 0.04 -18.54
C LEU A 316 -22.72 0.97 -17.48
N ALA A 317 -21.72 1.78 -17.81
CA ALA A 317 -21.15 2.74 -16.88
C ALA A 317 -22.19 3.80 -16.44
N LYS A 318 -23.01 4.29 -17.36
CA LYS A 318 -24.09 5.22 -17.07
C LYS A 318 -25.11 4.59 -16.13
N TYR A 319 -25.59 3.39 -16.46
CA TYR A 319 -26.59 2.71 -15.65
C TYR A 319 -26.10 2.37 -14.23
N MET A 320 -24.88 1.85 -14.10
CA MET A 320 -24.28 1.58 -12.80
C MET A 320 -24.08 2.83 -11.96
N TYR A 321 -23.80 3.93 -12.64
CA TYR A 321 -23.68 5.22 -11.96
C TYR A 321 -25.03 5.72 -11.43
N GLU A 322 -26.04 5.68 -12.26
CA GLU A 322 -27.41 6.09 -11.91
C GLU A 322 -27.94 5.26 -10.74
N LEU A 323 -27.80 3.95 -10.78
CA LEU A 323 -28.18 3.07 -9.67
C LEU A 323 -27.45 3.41 -8.36
N LYS A 324 -26.17 3.70 -8.46
CA LYS A 324 -25.36 4.05 -7.29
C LYS A 324 -25.73 5.41 -6.70
N ALA A 325 -26.09 6.35 -7.55
CA ALA A 325 -26.58 7.66 -7.15
C ALA A 325 -27.95 7.54 -6.47
N HIS A 326 -28.86 6.78 -7.06
CA HIS A 326 -30.20 6.54 -6.49
C HIS A 326 -30.14 5.80 -5.15
N ALA A 327 -29.33 4.77 -5.02
CA ALA A 327 -29.20 4.03 -3.75
C ALA A 327 -28.66 4.90 -2.61
N ARG A 328 -27.69 5.78 -2.91
CA ARG A 328 -27.20 6.75 -1.91
C ARG A 328 -28.23 7.80 -1.56
N LEU A 329 -28.93 8.28 -2.57
CA LEU A 329 -29.98 9.27 -2.38
C LEU A 329 -31.07 8.71 -1.50
N ASN A 330 -31.56 7.49 -1.77
CA ASN A 330 -32.58 6.82 -0.97
C ASN A 330 -32.11 6.66 0.49
N LYS A 331 -30.87 6.22 0.73
CA LYS A 331 -30.33 6.12 2.08
C LYS A 331 -30.26 7.47 2.81
N HIS A 332 -30.00 8.55 2.11
CA HIS A 332 -30.00 9.90 2.69
C HIS A 332 -31.43 10.41 2.93
N ILE A 333 -32.35 10.11 2.02
CA ILE A 333 -33.76 10.42 2.16
C ILE A 333 -34.34 9.66 3.37
N ASP A 334 -34.11 8.37 3.49
CA ASP A 334 -34.57 7.55 4.61
C ASP A 334 -34.05 8.06 5.95
N LYS A 335 -32.78 8.44 6.03
CA LYS A 335 -32.22 9.07 7.23
C LYS A 335 -32.84 10.42 7.54
N ALA A 336 -33.13 11.22 6.53
CA ALA A 336 -33.75 12.52 6.71
C ALA A 336 -35.24 12.38 7.11
N VAL A 337 -35.97 11.44 6.52
CA VAL A 337 -37.33 11.11 6.88
C VAL A 337 -37.40 10.61 8.33
N ALA A 338 -36.46 9.70 8.73
CA ALA A 338 -36.38 9.22 10.10
C ALA A 338 -36.15 10.36 11.12
N LEU A 339 -35.22 11.27 10.79
CA LEU A 339 -34.92 12.45 11.60
C LEU A 339 -36.09 13.40 11.70
N VAL A 340 -36.81 13.67 10.59
CA VAL A 340 -37.98 14.54 10.56
C VAL A 340 -39.13 13.92 11.33
N THR A 341 -39.35 12.61 11.18
CA THR A 341 -40.39 11.88 11.89
C THR A 341 -40.13 11.89 13.41
N LYS A 342 -38.89 11.62 13.78
CA LYS A 342 -38.45 11.69 15.19
C LYS A 342 -38.64 13.09 15.78
N PHE A 343 -38.37 14.13 15.00
CA PHE A 343 -38.52 15.50 15.44
C PHE A 343 -39.97 15.99 15.46
N ARG A 344 -40.80 15.55 14.50
CA ARG A 344 -42.23 15.87 14.45
C ARG A 344 -43.01 15.31 15.66
N ASN A 345 -42.59 14.16 16.15
CA ASN A 345 -43.19 13.47 17.27
C ASN A 345 -42.67 13.94 18.64
N GLN A 346 -41.61 14.78 18.66
CA GLN A 346 -41.13 15.41 19.88
C GLN A 346 -41.82 16.75 20.09
N LYS A 347 -42.68 16.83 21.07
CA LYS A 347 -43.19 18.12 21.58
C LYS A 347 -42.06 18.86 22.28
N PRO A 348 -42.03 20.21 22.25
CA PRO A 348 -41.13 20.96 23.11
C PRO A 348 -41.39 20.52 24.57
N PRO A 349 -40.39 20.38 25.41
CA PRO A 349 -40.58 19.97 26.79
C PRO A 349 -41.50 20.97 27.49
N GLU A 350 -42.58 20.47 28.05
CA GLU A 350 -43.44 21.28 28.91
C GLU A 350 -42.58 21.70 30.10
N ASN A 351 -42.35 22.97 30.30
CA ASN A 351 -41.41 23.58 31.28
C ASN A 351 -39.91 23.60 30.88
N ALA A 352 -39.62 23.69 29.61
CA ALA A 352 -38.23 23.81 29.11
C ALA A 352 -37.62 25.14 29.57
N THR A 353 -36.37 25.07 30.06
CA THR A 353 -35.56 26.25 30.28
C THR A 353 -35.24 26.95 28.96
N ASN A 354 -34.89 28.23 29.00
CA ASN A 354 -34.49 28.99 27.79
C ASN A 354 -33.34 28.33 27.00
N GLU A 355 -32.43 27.62 27.67
CA GLU A 355 -31.37 26.87 27.03
C GLU A 355 -31.86 25.61 26.30
N GLN A 356 -32.78 24.87 26.89
CA GLN A 356 -33.40 23.69 26.30
C GLN A 356 -34.28 24.07 25.09
N MET A 357 -34.94 25.21 25.13
CA MET A 357 -35.67 25.74 23.97
C MET A 357 -34.77 26.16 22.84
N LYS A 358 -33.64 26.82 23.12
CA LYS A 358 -32.62 27.18 22.13
C LYS A 358 -31.97 25.93 21.50
N GLU A 359 -31.75 24.89 22.27
CA GLU A 359 -31.21 23.63 21.74
C GLU A 359 -32.24 22.92 20.88
N TRP A 360 -33.49 22.93 21.24
CA TRP A 360 -34.61 22.36 20.46
C TRP A 360 -34.76 23.11 19.11
N GLU A 361 -34.73 24.42 19.12
CA GLU A 361 -34.75 25.27 17.91
C GLU A 361 -33.52 25.01 17.03
N ARG A 362 -32.34 24.83 17.63
CA ARG A 362 -31.09 24.47 16.90
C ARG A 362 -31.20 23.11 16.21
N LYS A 363 -31.81 22.14 16.86
CA LYS A 363 -32.08 20.81 16.25
C LYS A 363 -33.07 20.93 15.09
N LYS A 364 -34.10 21.74 15.22
CA LYS A 364 -35.08 22.05 14.17
C LYS A 364 -34.43 22.67 12.95
N LEU A 365 -33.58 23.67 13.17
CA LEU A 365 -32.82 24.33 12.11
C LEU A 365 -31.81 23.38 11.41
N THR A 366 -31.17 22.51 12.15
CA THR A 366 -30.25 21.49 11.61
C THR A 366 -30.97 20.50 10.71
N THR A 367 -32.16 20.07 11.09
CA THR A 367 -33.01 19.16 10.29
C THR A 367 -33.46 19.83 8.99
N ALA A 368 -33.83 21.10 9.04
CA ALA A 368 -34.19 21.87 7.85
C ALA A 368 -32.99 22.03 6.88
N LYS A 369 -31.80 22.27 7.40
CA LYS A 369 -30.55 22.34 6.58
C LYS A 369 -30.21 21.02 5.89
N VAL A 370 -30.41 19.88 6.59
CA VAL A 370 -30.20 18.55 6.01
C VAL A 370 -31.14 18.30 4.84
N LEU A 371 -32.42 18.67 4.99
CA LEU A 371 -33.41 18.55 3.93
C LEU A 371 -33.12 19.46 2.73
N ALA A 372 -32.67 20.69 2.98
CA ALA A 372 -32.24 21.60 1.91
C ALA A 372 -31.03 21.08 1.15
N THR A 373 -30.08 20.47 1.84
CA THR A 373 -28.89 19.84 1.23
C THR A 373 -29.27 18.65 0.36
N ILE A 374 -30.21 17.81 0.81
CA ILE A 374 -30.70 16.68 0.02
C ILE A 374 -31.46 17.15 -1.22
N ARG A 375 -32.31 18.16 -1.10
CA ARG A 375 -32.99 18.79 -2.26
C ARG A 375 -31.99 19.33 -3.27
N LYS A 376 -30.96 20.04 -2.80
CA LYS A 376 -29.88 20.55 -3.65
C LYS A 376 -29.13 19.42 -4.37
N TYR A 377 -28.92 18.31 -3.68
CA TYR A 377 -28.27 17.12 -4.25
C TYR A 377 -29.14 16.42 -5.31
N ILE A 378 -30.44 16.39 -5.12
CA ILE A 378 -31.41 15.84 -6.09
C ILE A 378 -31.47 16.71 -7.36
N THR A 379 -31.42 18.03 -7.22
CA THR A 379 -31.54 18.97 -8.33
C THR A 379 -30.22 19.21 -9.08
N SER A 380 -29.07 18.98 -8.48
CA SER A 380 -27.75 19.14 -9.10
C SER A 380 -27.31 17.91 -9.89
N GLN A 381 -28.09 17.50 -10.87
CA GLN A 381 -27.81 16.28 -11.65
C GLN A 381 -26.84 16.46 -12.83
N ASN A 382 -25.71 17.09 -12.63
CA ASN A 382 -24.60 16.94 -13.58
C ASN A 382 -23.70 15.79 -13.18
N VAL A 383 -24.24 14.59 -13.24
CA VAL A 383 -23.60 13.38 -12.79
C VAL A 383 -22.94 12.68 -13.97
N VAL A 384 -21.64 12.69 -14.04
CA VAL A 384 -20.87 12.07 -15.12
C VAL A 384 -20.88 10.54 -14.98
N PRO A 385 -21.29 9.78 -16.01
CA PRO A 385 -21.29 8.33 -15.97
C PRO A 385 -19.89 7.76 -15.78
N ARG A 386 -19.76 6.71 -14.99
CA ARG A 386 -18.51 6.01 -14.74
C ARG A 386 -18.45 4.66 -15.42
N LYS A 387 -17.24 4.27 -15.80
CA LYS A 387 -16.97 2.84 -16.06
C LYS A 387 -17.13 2.08 -14.75
N ALA A 388 -18.17 1.31 -14.65
CA ALA A 388 -18.47 0.50 -13.47
C ALA A 388 -17.72 -0.83 -13.49
N VAL A 389 -17.13 -1.19 -14.61
CA VAL A 389 -16.57 -2.50 -14.87
C VAL A 389 -15.09 -2.39 -15.17
N ALA A 390 -14.25 -3.15 -14.48
CA ALA A 390 -12.85 -3.33 -14.79
C ALA A 390 -12.56 -4.83 -14.92
N LEU A 391 -11.86 -5.22 -15.96
CA LEU A 391 -11.37 -6.58 -16.12
C LEU A 391 -10.02 -6.72 -15.43
N VAL A 392 -9.88 -7.74 -14.62
CA VAL A 392 -8.63 -8.13 -13.95
C VAL A 392 -8.31 -9.54 -14.42
N LYS A 393 -7.08 -9.77 -14.88
CA LYS A 393 -6.63 -11.12 -15.23
C LYS A 393 -6.50 -11.96 -13.96
N THR A 394 -6.92 -13.19 -14.05
CA THR A 394 -6.74 -14.22 -13.03
C THR A 394 -6.12 -15.45 -13.69
N SER A 395 -5.71 -16.44 -12.93
CA SER A 395 -5.24 -17.73 -13.45
C SER A 395 -6.25 -18.43 -14.38
N TYR A 396 -7.52 -18.10 -14.25
CA TYR A 396 -8.63 -18.68 -15.04
C TYR A 396 -9.17 -17.75 -16.13
N GLY A 397 -8.56 -16.58 -16.36
CA GLY A 397 -9.02 -15.61 -17.35
C GLY A 397 -9.16 -14.21 -16.79
N PHE A 398 -10.21 -13.49 -17.17
CA PHE A 398 -10.43 -12.12 -16.72
C PHE A 398 -11.59 -12.03 -15.74
N LYS A 399 -11.35 -11.45 -14.58
CA LYS A 399 -12.36 -11.19 -13.56
C LYS A 399 -12.95 -9.79 -13.71
N LEU A 400 -14.26 -9.70 -13.66
CA LEU A 400 -14.95 -8.42 -13.62
C LEU A 400 -14.91 -7.86 -12.20
N LYS A 401 -14.35 -6.66 -12.05
CA LYS A 401 -14.30 -6.01 -10.74
C LYS A 401 -15.65 -5.41 -10.39
N GLN A 402 -16.24 -5.89 -9.32
CA GLN A 402 -17.55 -5.46 -8.86
C GLN A 402 -17.41 -4.29 -7.87
N TYR A 403 -18.28 -3.31 -7.99
CA TYR A 403 -18.23 -2.11 -7.16
C TYR A 403 -19.32 -2.04 -6.08
N ALA A 404 -20.46 -2.62 -6.34
CA ALA A 404 -21.56 -2.61 -5.40
C ALA A 404 -22.47 -3.83 -5.64
N PRO A 405 -22.46 -4.80 -4.73
CA PRO A 405 -23.17 -6.06 -4.89
C PRO A 405 -24.64 -5.93 -5.24
N ARG A 406 -25.40 -5.28 -4.37
CA ARG A 406 -26.86 -5.13 -4.55
C ARG A 406 -27.28 -4.29 -5.77
N LEU A 407 -26.37 -3.47 -6.28
CA LEU A 407 -26.64 -2.68 -7.48
C LEU A 407 -26.33 -3.46 -8.74
N LEU A 408 -25.48 -4.47 -8.67
CA LEU A 408 -25.19 -5.34 -9.80
C LEU A 408 -26.35 -6.25 -10.16
N ASP A 409 -27.15 -6.67 -9.19
CA ASP A 409 -28.29 -7.55 -9.45
C ASP A 409 -29.27 -6.92 -10.44
N LYS A 410 -29.52 -5.63 -10.35
CA LYS A 410 -30.39 -4.89 -11.28
C LYS A 410 -29.82 -4.73 -12.70
N VAL A 411 -28.51 -4.85 -12.87
CA VAL A 411 -27.83 -4.83 -14.18
C VAL A 411 -27.30 -6.20 -14.55
N GLU A 412 -27.57 -7.20 -13.77
CA GLU A 412 -27.02 -8.53 -13.90
C GLU A 412 -27.25 -9.13 -15.27
N HIS A 413 -28.43 -8.93 -15.81
CA HIS A 413 -28.74 -9.35 -17.19
C HIS A 413 -27.78 -8.75 -18.22
N ARG A 414 -27.34 -7.50 -18.04
CA ARG A 414 -26.38 -6.83 -18.94
C ARG A 414 -24.94 -7.19 -18.65
N VAL A 415 -24.64 -7.59 -17.43
CA VAL A 415 -23.27 -7.90 -16.97
C VAL A 415 -23.04 -9.40 -16.92
N ALA A 416 -24.11 -10.18 -16.88
CA ALA A 416 -24.07 -11.62 -16.72
C ALA A 416 -23.08 -12.30 -17.67
N SER A 417 -23.15 -11.97 -18.96
CA SER A 417 -22.26 -12.55 -19.97
C SER A 417 -20.80 -12.23 -19.70
N VAL A 418 -20.51 -10.99 -19.31
CA VAL A 418 -19.14 -10.56 -18.99
C VAL A 418 -18.68 -11.17 -17.68
N ASN A 419 -19.51 -11.20 -16.66
CA ASN A 419 -19.25 -11.83 -15.39
C ASN A 419 -19.02 -13.33 -15.53
N GLY A 420 -19.94 -14.02 -16.21
CA GLY A 420 -19.84 -15.45 -16.43
C GLY A 420 -18.60 -15.86 -17.17
N LEU A 421 -18.09 -14.97 -18.04
CA LEU A 421 -16.88 -15.20 -18.77
C LEU A 421 -15.61 -15.05 -17.96
N VAL A 422 -15.56 -14.05 -17.09
CA VAL A 422 -14.33 -13.63 -16.40
C VAL A 422 -14.26 -14.07 -14.96
N MET A 423 -15.37 -14.52 -14.42
CA MET A 423 -15.42 -15.02 -13.05
C MET A 423 -15.08 -16.50 -13.03
N ASN A 424 -14.22 -16.90 -12.10
CA ASN A 424 -13.75 -18.27 -12.01
C ASN A 424 -14.85 -19.24 -11.63
N SER A 425 -15.46 -19.02 -10.50
CA SER A 425 -16.47 -19.88 -9.90
C SER A 425 -17.88 -19.33 -10.04
N THR A 426 -18.02 -18.04 -10.24
CA THR A 426 -19.32 -17.38 -10.39
C THR A 426 -19.66 -17.31 -11.86
N VAL A 427 -20.36 -18.28 -12.36
CA VAL A 427 -20.89 -18.33 -13.73
C VAL A 427 -22.35 -17.96 -13.69
N LEU A 428 -22.69 -16.91 -14.43
CA LEU A 428 -24.08 -16.55 -14.64
C LEU A 428 -24.64 -17.34 -15.82
N PRO A 429 -25.86 -17.88 -15.71
CA PRO A 429 -26.47 -18.61 -16.80
C PRO A 429 -26.64 -17.73 -18.04
N MET A 430 -26.49 -18.35 -19.20
CA MET A 430 -26.91 -17.75 -20.46
C MET A 430 -28.42 -17.53 -20.43
N PRO A 431 -28.93 -16.45 -21.04
CA PRO A 431 -30.36 -16.31 -21.24
C PRO A 431 -30.91 -17.51 -22.00
N GLU A 432 -32.02 -18.07 -21.55
CA GLU A 432 -32.68 -19.20 -22.19
C GLU A 432 -33.05 -18.90 -23.66
N VAL A 433 -33.33 -17.63 -23.93
CA VAL A 433 -33.66 -17.15 -25.27
C VAL A 433 -32.57 -16.19 -25.74
N MET A 434 -31.92 -16.54 -26.82
CA MET A 434 -30.92 -15.68 -27.51
C MET A 434 -31.62 -14.60 -28.30
N THR A 435 -32.01 -13.55 -27.64
CA THR A 435 -32.58 -12.35 -28.28
C THR A 435 -31.47 -11.53 -28.94
N GLU A 436 -31.85 -10.68 -29.91
CA GLU A 436 -30.91 -9.75 -30.55
C GLU A 436 -30.20 -8.85 -29.51
N GLU A 437 -30.89 -8.43 -28.45
CA GLU A 437 -30.34 -7.65 -27.37
C GLU A 437 -29.29 -8.46 -26.60
N ASN A 438 -29.54 -9.74 -26.30
CA ASN A 438 -28.58 -10.63 -25.66
C ASN A 438 -27.35 -10.88 -26.52
N MET A 439 -27.54 -11.12 -27.81
CA MET A 439 -26.44 -11.28 -28.77
C MET A 439 -25.59 -10.02 -28.87
N ARG A 440 -26.22 -8.86 -28.88
CA ARG A 440 -25.54 -7.57 -28.88
C ARG A 440 -24.70 -7.36 -27.62
N GLN A 441 -25.22 -7.77 -26.45
CA GLN A 441 -24.48 -7.69 -25.17
C GLN A 441 -23.26 -8.63 -25.16
N ILE A 442 -23.43 -9.86 -25.63
CA ILE A 442 -22.34 -10.84 -25.74
C ILE A 442 -21.25 -10.30 -26.67
N ARG A 443 -21.63 -9.75 -27.82
CA ARG A 443 -20.74 -9.10 -28.78
C ARG A 443 -19.93 -7.99 -28.09
N THR A 444 -20.56 -7.15 -27.40
CA THR A 444 -19.95 -6.02 -26.69
C THR A 444 -18.94 -6.47 -25.63
N ALA A 445 -19.25 -7.55 -24.89
CA ALA A 445 -18.36 -8.12 -23.90
C ALA A 445 -17.05 -8.64 -24.54
N LYS A 446 -17.13 -9.29 -25.69
CA LYS A 446 -15.95 -9.81 -26.39
C LYS A 446 -14.96 -8.72 -26.81
N GLN A 447 -15.46 -7.62 -27.35
CA GLN A 447 -14.60 -6.50 -27.73
C GLN A 447 -13.99 -5.81 -26.51
N LEU A 448 -14.69 -5.76 -25.37
CA LEU A 448 -14.13 -5.27 -24.12
C LEU A 448 -12.91 -6.11 -23.72
N ILE A 449 -13.03 -7.42 -23.81
CA ILE A 449 -11.94 -8.34 -23.47
C ILE A 449 -10.77 -8.19 -24.44
N ARG A 450 -11.03 -8.15 -25.75
CA ARG A 450 -9.98 -7.94 -26.77
C ARG A 450 -9.23 -6.63 -26.54
N ARG A 451 -9.97 -5.54 -26.32
CA ARG A 451 -9.38 -4.24 -26.01
C ARG A 451 -8.54 -4.27 -24.73
N LYS A 452 -9.01 -4.95 -23.68
CA LYS A 452 -8.27 -5.09 -22.44
C LYS A 452 -7.03 -5.96 -22.60
N ARG A 453 -7.09 -7.03 -23.37
CA ARG A 453 -5.92 -7.85 -23.73
C ARG A 453 -4.88 -7.01 -24.45
N ARG A 454 -5.26 -6.31 -25.52
CA ARG A 454 -4.33 -5.43 -26.26
C ARG A 454 -3.66 -4.39 -25.36
N LEU A 455 -4.41 -3.77 -24.46
CA LEU A 455 -3.86 -2.82 -23.50
C LEU A 455 -2.94 -3.49 -22.49
N TYR A 456 -3.24 -4.71 -22.09
CA TYR A 456 -2.36 -5.50 -21.25
C TYR A 456 -1.07 -5.85 -21.98
N ASP A 457 -1.16 -6.32 -23.22
CA ASP A 457 -0.01 -6.72 -24.04
C ASP A 457 0.96 -5.55 -24.23
N ILE A 458 0.45 -4.36 -24.59
CA ILE A 458 1.27 -3.15 -24.71
C ILE A 458 1.89 -2.77 -23.36
N GLN A 459 1.10 -2.79 -22.26
CA GLN A 459 1.59 -2.39 -20.95
C GLN A 459 2.61 -3.39 -20.38
N SER A 460 2.51 -4.67 -20.73
CA SER A 460 3.40 -5.74 -20.23
C SER A 460 4.69 -5.87 -21.05
N ARG A 461 4.77 -5.23 -22.22
CA ARG A 461 5.94 -5.29 -23.07
C ARG A 461 7.06 -4.44 -22.45
N PRO A 462 8.31 -4.95 -22.32
CA PRO A 462 9.45 -4.13 -21.94
C PRO A 462 9.67 -2.96 -22.91
N PHE A 463 10.18 -1.86 -22.43
CA PHE A 463 10.47 -0.71 -23.28
C PHE A 463 11.52 -1.00 -24.35
N SER A 464 12.47 -1.90 -24.05
CA SER A 464 13.49 -2.38 -24.99
C SER A 464 12.90 -3.05 -26.22
N ASP A 465 11.71 -3.67 -26.07
CA ASP A 465 11.04 -4.47 -27.11
C ASP A 465 9.98 -3.65 -27.85
N MET A 466 9.95 -2.35 -27.64
CA MET A 466 8.99 -1.45 -28.24
C MET A 466 9.64 -0.58 -29.29
N GLU A 467 8.95 -0.41 -30.39
CA GLU A 467 9.34 0.51 -31.45
C GLU A 467 8.57 1.84 -31.34
N ALA A 468 9.15 2.90 -31.88
CA ALA A 468 8.50 4.19 -31.94
C ALA A 468 7.23 4.13 -32.84
N ASP A 469 6.12 4.65 -32.32
CA ASP A 469 4.89 4.76 -33.08
C ASP A 469 4.86 6.07 -33.87
N PRO A 470 4.69 6.03 -35.21
CA PRO A 470 4.67 7.21 -36.04
C PRO A 470 3.62 8.26 -35.61
N ALA A 471 2.49 7.81 -35.06
CA ALA A 471 1.43 8.72 -34.59
C ALA A 471 1.89 9.62 -33.43
N PHE A 472 2.83 9.17 -32.61
CA PHE A 472 3.41 9.98 -31.54
C PHE A 472 4.63 10.76 -31.99
N THR A 473 5.37 10.28 -32.99
CA THR A 473 6.54 10.96 -33.56
C THR A 473 6.16 12.33 -34.09
N GLU A 474 5.13 12.42 -34.89
CA GLU A 474 4.63 13.68 -35.44
C GLU A 474 4.29 14.70 -34.34
N TYR A 475 3.64 14.27 -33.27
CA TYR A 475 3.34 15.15 -32.14
C TYR A 475 4.61 15.62 -31.43
N LEU A 476 5.57 14.72 -31.17
CA LEU A 476 6.78 15.00 -30.41
C LEU A 476 7.78 15.87 -31.19
N ASP A 477 7.81 15.75 -32.52
CA ASP A 477 8.65 16.58 -33.36
C ASP A 477 8.23 18.05 -33.35
N ASN A 478 6.93 18.31 -33.17
CA ASN A 478 6.36 19.64 -33.06
C ASN A 478 6.15 20.07 -31.60
N ALA A 479 6.61 19.30 -30.61
CA ALA A 479 6.40 19.60 -29.21
C ALA A 479 7.44 20.60 -28.69
N THR A 480 6.99 21.79 -28.41
CA THR A 480 7.81 22.85 -27.79
C THR A 480 7.24 23.25 -26.42
N PHE A 481 8.08 23.71 -25.53
CA PHE A 481 7.70 24.22 -24.24
C PHE A 481 8.55 25.44 -23.86
N ILE A 482 7.97 26.29 -23.04
CA ILE A 482 8.67 27.45 -22.52
C ILE A 482 9.23 27.06 -21.14
N ASN A 483 10.55 27.19 -20.98
CA ASN A 483 11.20 26.94 -19.71
C ASN A 483 10.87 28.06 -18.70
N LYS A 484 11.36 27.97 -17.49
CA LYS A 484 11.11 28.99 -16.46
C LYS A 484 11.78 30.32 -16.73
N ASP A 485 12.77 30.38 -17.59
CA ASP A 485 13.52 31.55 -17.97
C ASP A 485 12.88 32.24 -19.18
N GLY A 486 11.75 31.73 -19.68
CA GLY A 486 10.99 32.29 -20.81
C GLY A 486 11.50 31.84 -22.18
N GLU A 487 12.45 30.92 -22.26
CA GLU A 487 13.02 30.43 -23.52
C GLU A 487 12.19 29.28 -24.09
N VAL A 488 12.04 29.24 -25.41
CA VAL A 488 11.39 28.14 -26.13
C VAL A 488 12.39 27.02 -26.28
N CYS A 489 12.03 25.85 -25.72
CA CYS A 489 12.83 24.65 -25.72
C CYS A 489 12.16 23.52 -26.51
N GLU A 490 12.98 22.65 -27.07
CA GLU A 490 12.56 21.40 -27.71
C GLU A 490 13.18 20.20 -27.00
N PHE A 491 12.60 19.02 -27.23
CA PHE A 491 13.18 17.78 -26.76
C PHE A 491 14.35 17.32 -27.60
N THR A 492 15.37 16.75 -26.97
CA THR A 492 16.44 16.02 -27.66
C THR A 492 15.90 14.76 -28.34
N GLN A 493 16.61 14.22 -29.32
CA GLN A 493 16.18 13.00 -30.02
C GLN A 493 15.95 11.83 -29.09
N LEU A 494 16.81 11.66 -28.09
CA LEU A 494 16.66 10.60 -27.10
C LEU A 494 15.42 10.80 -26.20
N GLN A 495 15.13 12.04 -25.81
CA GLN A 495 13.91 12.37 -25.07
C GLN A 495 12.66 12.11 -25.93
N LYS A 496 12.66 12.48 -27.20
CA LYS A 496 11.55 12.20 -28.14
C LYS A 496 11.32 10.70 -28.28
N HIS A 497 12.40 9.93 -28.41
CA HIS A 497 12.33 8.47 -28.48
C HIS A 497 11.69 7.87 -27.22
N ASP A 498 12.21 8.20 -26.04
CA ASP A 498 11.70 7.70 -24.76
C ASP A 498 10.23 8.09 -24.56
N LEU A 499 9.88 9.35 -24.87
CA LEU A 499 8.51 9.83 -24.76
C LEU A 499 7.56 9.12 -25.72
N ASN A 500 8.01 8.78 -26.93
CA ASN A 500 7.22 8.00 -27.88
C ASN A 500 6.81 6.64 -27.27
N LEU A 501 7.75 5.95 -26.66
CA LEU A 501 7.47 4.68 -25.96
C LEU A 501 6.52 4.87 -24.77
N VAL A 502 6.72 5.90 -23.97
CA VAL A 502 5.86 6.25 -22.83
C VAL A 502 4.44 6.60 -23.28
N PHE A 503 4.28 7.25 -24.43
CA PHE A 503 2.97 7.65 -24.96
C PHE A 503 2.10 6.44 -25.34
N GLN A 504 2.70 5.35 -25.74
CA GLN A 504 2.00 4.10 -26.04
C GLN A 504 1.41 3.45 -24.78
N LYS A 505 2.02 3.66 -23.61
CA LYS A 505 1.61 3.05 -22.34
C LYS A 505 0.68 3.94 -21.53
N ARG A 506 -0.10 3.33 -20.65
CA ARG A 506 -0.94 4.04 -19.67
C ARG A 506 -0.21 4.38 -18.41
N TYR A 507 0.79 3.57 -18.06
CA TYR A 507 1.53 3.64 -16.82
C TYR A 507 3.01 3.59 -17.15
N ALA A 508 3.75 4.59 -16.70
CA ALA A 508 5.18 4.65 -16.85
C ALA A 508 5.80 5.42 -15.69
N LEU A 509 7.05 5.13 -15.40
CA LEU A 509 7.90 5.86 -14.50
C LEU A 509 9.14 6.34 -15.27
N LEU A 510 9.36 7.65 -15.27
CA LEU A 510 10.56 8.28 -15.79
C LEU A 510 11.59 8.40 -14.66
N ASN A 511 12.60 7.54 -14.68
CA ASN A 511 13.75 7.64 -13.79
C ASN A 511 14.88 8.37 -14.51
N TRP A 512 14.62 9.60 -14.87
CA TRP A 512 15.62 10.46 -15.47
C TRP A 512 16.33 11.25 -14.37
N GLN A 513 17.66 11.33 -14.44
CA GLN A 513 18.45 12.08 -13.48
C GLN A 513 17.99 13.54 -13.40
N GLN A 514 18.31 14.22 -12.32
CA GLN A 514 17.96 15.64 -12.15
C GLN A 514 18.50 16.50 -13.31
N GLY A 515 17.79 17.56 -13.66
CA GLY A 515 18.17 18.43 -14.78
C GLY A 515 17.79 17.92 -16.18
N SER A 516 17.31 16.69 -16.34
CA SER A 516 17.03 16.03 -17.64
C SER A 516 15.66 16.36 -18.25
N GLY A 517 14.96 17.38 -17.80
CA GLY A 517 13.69 17.84 -18.42
C GLY A 517 12.45 17.00 -18.08
N LYS A 518 12.42 16.26 -16.97
CA LYS A 518 11.28 15.45 -16.53
C LYS A 518 9.94 16.19 -16.50
N THR A 519 9.93 17.40 -15.96
CA THR A 519 8.72 18.24 -15.88
C THR A 519 8.08 18.46 -17.24
N ALA A 520 8.89 18.84 -18.25
CA ALA A 520 8.44 19.04 -19.63
C ALA A 520 7.94 17.72 -20.25
N ALA A 521 8.63 16.62 -19.99
CA ALA A 521 8.27 15.28 -20.47
C ALA A 521 6.90 14.84 -19.93
N ALA A 522 6.70 14.93 -18.61
CA ALA A 522 5.44 14.58 -17.98
C ALA A 522 4.28 15.52 -18.40
N TYR A 523 4.57 16.81 -18.54
CA TYR A 523 3.64 17.79 -19.07
C TYR A 523 3.15 17.44 -20.49
N HIS A 524 4.06 17.19 -21.43
CA HIS A 524 3.67 16.87 -22.80
C HIS A 524 2.89 15.58 -22.91
N ARG A 525 3.22 14.57 -22.10
CA ARG A 525 2.40 13.37 -22.00
C ARG A 525 0.97 13.69 -21.51
N ALA A 526 0.84 14.53 -20.51
CA ALA A 526 -0.43 14.93 -19.97
C ALA A 526 -1.23 15.82 -20.97
N LYS A 527 -0.56 16.79 -21.59
CA LYS A 527 -1.11 17.67 -22.62
C LYS A 527 -1.64 16.88 -23.82
N TYR A 528 -0.88 15.90 -24.30
CA TYR A 528 -1.34 14.98 -25.34
C TYR A 528 -2.67 14.31 -24.95
N LEU A 529 -2.77 13.78 -23.73
CA LEU A 529 -3.99 13.10 -23.26
C LEU A 529 -5.19 14.05 -23.14
N LEU A 530 -4.97 15.32 -22.81
CA LEU A 530 -6.02 16.35 -22.81
C LEU A 530 -6.44 16.71 -24.22
N LYS A 531 -5.48 17.02 -25.10
CA LYS A 531 -5.71 17.41 -26.50
C LYS A 531 -6.55 16.38 -27.26
N TYR A 532 -6.29 15.09 -27.06
CA TYR A 532 -7.02 14.01 -27.74
C TYR A 532 -8.18 13.44 -26.90
N GLY A 533 -8.67 14.15 -25.90
CA GLY A 533 -9.85 13.79 -25.11
C GLY A 533 -9.76 12.45 -24.36
N LYS A 534 -8.53 11.94 -24.15
CA LYS A 534 -8.31 10.67 -23.44
C LYS A 534 -8.58 10.82 -21.94
N VAL A 535 -8.39 12.02 -21.41
CA VAL A 535 -8.65 12.39 -20.02
C VAL A 535 -9.45 13.70 -19.97
N ARG A 536 -10.13 13.89 -18.85
CA ARG A 536 -10.91 15.11 -18.60
C ARG A 536 -10.03 16.23 -18.02
N ASN A 537 -9.19 15.88 -17.08
CA ASN A 537 -8.27 16.80 -16.41
C ASN A 537 -6.97 16.05 -16.07
N VAL A 538 -5.94 16.81 -15.81
CA VAL A 538 -4.67 16.30 -15.29
C VAL A 538 -4.54 16.70 -13.83
N VAL A 539 -4.11 15.77 -12.98
CA VAL A 539 -3.72 16.05 -11.59
C VAL A 539 -2.22 15.97 -11.51
N ILE A 540 -1.59 17.10 -11.24
CA ILE A 540 -0.16 17.19 -10.93
C ILE A 540 -0.01 17.10 -9.42
N LEU A 541 0.66 16.04 -8.97
CA LEU A 541 1.00 15.81 -7.58
C LEU A 541 2.51 15.99 -7.42
N ALA A 542 2.92 16.89 -6.56
CA ALA A 542 4.32 17.21 -6.34
C ALA A 542 4.57 17.63 -4.88
N PRO A 543 5.81 17.63 -4.38
CA PRO A 543 6.17 18.31 -3.14
C PRO A 543 5.73 19.78 -3.15
N ALA A 544 5.36 20.32 -1.98
CA ALA A 544 4.81 21.67 -1.88
C ALA A 544 5.71 22.75 -2.53
N ILE A 545 7.01 22.54 -2.48
CA ILE A 545 8.00 23.44 -3.06
C ILE A 545 7.99 23.29 -4.59
N ALA A 546 8.06 22.09 -5.13
CA ALA A 546 7.99 21.84 -6.57
C ALA A 546 6.66 22.32 -7.17
N THR A 547 5.56 22.16 -6.43
CA THR A 547 4.25 22.71 -6.80
C THR A 547 4.33 24.21 -7.08
N ASN A 548 4.87 24.99 -6.13
CA ASN A 548 4.86 26.45 -6.23
C ASN A 548 5.98 27.02 -7.14
N MET A 549 7.11 26.33 -7.20
CA MET A 549 8.32 26.87 -7.81
C MET A 549 8.66 26.28 -9.17
N THR A 550 8.11 25.12 -9.47
CA THR A 550 8.35 24.46 -10.76
C THR A 550 7.06 24.41 -11.56
N TRP A 551 6.02 23.77 -11.05
CA TRP A 551 4.82 23.49 -11.83
C TRP A 551 3.94 24.70 -12.11
N ILE A 552 3.68 25.54 -11.11
CA ILE A 552 2.85 26.74 -11.31
C ILE A 552 3.50 27.70 -12.30
N PRO A 553 4.78 28.11 -12.15
CA PRO A 553 5.44 28.98 -13.13
C PRO A 553 5.54 28.33 -14.51
N PHE A 554 5.82 27.02 -14.58
CA PHE A 554 5.92 26.30 -15.84
C PHE A 554 4.59 26.30 -16.61
N LEU A 555 3.48 26.00 -15.93
CA LEU A 555 2.14 26.02 -16.55
C LEU A 555 1.76 27.46 -16.98
N PHE A 556 2.07 28.44 -16.16
CA PHE A 556 1.81 29.84 -16.47
C PHE A 556 2.57 30.32 -17.72
N ASN A 557 3.87 30.04 -17.80
CA ASN A 557 4.70 30.37 -18.96
C ASN A 557 4.22 29.66 -20.24
N ASN A 558 3.68 28.45 -20.13
CA ASN A 558 3.14 27.69 -21.26
C ASN A 558 1.67 28.00 -21.58
N ASN A 559 1.10 29.08 -21.00
CA ASN A 559 -0.29 29.50 -21.20
C ASN A 559 -1.33 28.41 -20.94
N GLU A 560 -1.10 27.53 -19.93
CA GLU A 560 -2.03 26.47 -19.59
C GLU A 560 -3.02 26.94 -18.52
N GLU A 561 -4.27 26.53 -18.68
CA GLU A 561 -5.26 26.73 -17.64
C GLU A 561 -5.03 25.73 -16.50
N PHE A 562 -4.88 26.25 -15.29
CA PHE A 562 -4.69 25.40 -14.11
C PHE A 562 -5.39 25.94 -12.88
N ARG A 563 -5.63 25.03 -11.92
CA ARG A 563 -6.18 25.34 -10.61
C ARG A 563 -5.33 24.71 -9.52
N VAL A 564 -4.92 25.50 -8.54
CA VAL A 564 -4.19 25.01 -7.36
C VAL A 564 -5.17 24.55 -6.31
N ILE A 565 -5.04 23.30 -5.87
CA ILE A 565 -5.95 22.67 -4.92
C ILE A 565 -5.39 22.81 -3.49
N ARG A 566 -6.02 23.66 -2.71
CA ARG A 566 -5.68 23.93 -1.30
C ARG A 566 -6.80 23.56 -0.35
N THR A 567 -8.04 23.62 -0.82
CA THR A 567 -9.24 23.35 -0.06
C THR A 567 -10.19 22.43 -0.83
N TYR A 568 -11.20 21.89 -0.16
CA TYR A 568 -12.23 21.09 -0.83
C TYR A 568 -13.04 21.89 -1.85
N LYS A 569 -13.15 23.24 -1.67
CA LYS A 569 -13.86 24.11 -2.60
C LYS A 569 -13.21 24.16 -3.97
N ASP A 570 -11.90 24.03 -4.01
CA ASP A 570 -11.14 24.05 -5.27
C ASP A 570 -11.44 22.82 -6.15
N LEU A 571 -12.07 21.80 -5.57
CA LEU A 571 -12.53 20.59 -6.27
C LEU A 571 -13.99 20.65 -6.72
N GLU A 572 -14.70 21.75 -6.41
CA GLU A 572 -16.05 22.02 -6.86
C GLU A 572 -16.01 22.70 -8.23
N ASP A 573 -16.94 22.36 -9.10
CA ASP A 573 -17.13 22.96 -10.43
C ASP A 573 -15.81 23.11 -11.25
N VAL A 574 -15.03 22.06 -11.26
CA VAL A 574 -13.77 22.02 -12.01
C VAL A 574 -14.05 21.96 -13.51
N PRO A 575 -13.60 22.96 -14.30
CA PRO A 575 -13.69 22.91 -15.76
C PRO A 575 -13.02 21.66 -16.35
N GLN A 576 -13.40 21.30 -17.56
CA GLN A 576 -12.69 20.25 -18.30
C GLN A 576 -11.48 20.88 -19.02
N GLY A 577 -10.45 20.06 -19.20
CA GLY A 577 -9.28 20.46 -19.99
C GLY A 577 -8.17 21.14 -19.19
N ILE A 578 -8.36 21.38 -17.88
CA ILE A 578 -7.38 22.08 -17.06
C ILE A 578 -6.48 21.17 -16.26
N PHE A 579 -5.35 21.72 -15.83
CA PHE A 579 -4.42 21.10 -14.89
C PHE A 579 -4.82 21.43 -13.44
N LEU A 580 -4.78 20.42 -12.57
CA LEU A 580 -5.04 20.56 -11.15
C LEU A 580 -3.74 20.33 -10.41
N VAL A 581 -3.22 21.35 -9.77
CA VAL A 581 -1.93 21.31 -9.09
C VAL A 581 -2.15 21.06 -7.60
N LEU A 582 -1.60 19.99 -7.07
CA LEU A 582 -1.83 19.52 -5.71
C LEU A 582 -0.52 19.14 -5.03
N SER A 583 -0.30 19.65 -3.84
CA SER A 583 0.85 19.25 -3.02
C SER A 583 0.61 17.90 -2.34
N THR A 584 1.66 17.05 -2.27
CA THR A 584 1.62 15.74 -1.59
C THR A 584 1.17 15.85 -0.13
N SER A 585 1.54 16.93 0.55
CA SER A 585 1.14 17.21 1.94
C SER A 585 -0.36 17.45 2.12
N MET A 586 -1.07 17.87 1.06
CA MET A 586 -2.50 18.16 1.09
C MET A 586 -3.36 16.91 0.86
N VAL A 587 -2.81 15.85 0.27
CA VAL A 587 -3.58 14.64 -0.07
C VAL A 587 -4.25 14.02 1.16
N GLY A 588 -3.54 13.98 2.29
CA GLY A 588 -4.09 13.46 3.54
C GLY A 588 -5.26 14.29 4.06
N LYS A 589 -5.13 15.60 4.02
CA LYS A 589 -6.16 16.56 4.48
C LYS A 589 -7.41 16.50 3.61
N LEU A 590 -7.23 16.41 2.30
CA LEU A 590 -8.31 16.42 1.30
C LEU A 590 -8.70 15.02 0.80
N LYS A 591 -8.25 13.96 1.47
CA LYS A 591 -8.43 12.57 1.03
C LYS A 591 -9.86 12.24 0.62
N ARG A 592 -10.84 12.60 1.46
CA ARG A 592 -12.26 12.30 1.22
C ARG A 592 -12.78 13.02 -0.04
N ASP A 593 -12.44 14.28 -0.18
CA ASP A 593 -12.91 15.14 -1.27
C ASP A 593 -12.23 14.77 -2.59
N LEU A 594 -10.93 14.49 -2.56
CA LEU A 594 -10.18 13.94 -3.70
C LEU A 594 -10.72 12.58 -4.15
N MET A 595 -11.03 11.68 -3.23
CA MET A 595 -11.66 10.41 -3.57
C MET A 595 -13.04 10.61 -4.21
N ARG A 596 -13.81 11.59 -3.76
CA ARG A 596 -15.08 11.99 -4.35
C ARG A 596 -14.88 12.56 -5.75
N PHE A 597 -13.95 13.50 -5.91
CA PHE A 597 -13.60 14.11 -7.18
C PHE A 597 -13.14 13.06 -8.22
N VAL A 598 -12.18 12.22 -7.86
CA VAL A 598 -11.72 11.10 -8.71
C VAL A 598 -12.89 10.20 -9.10
N LYS A 599 -13.83 10.02 -8.22
CA LYS A 599 -15.02 9.27 -8.48
C LYS A 599 -15.98 9.97 -9.45
N ILE A 600 -16.25 11.22 -9.29
CA ILE A 600 -17.13 12.00 -10.16
C ILE A 600 -16.53 12.14 -11.55
N SER A 601 -15.23 12.33 -11.66
CA SER A 601 -14.51 12.43 -12.93
C SER A 601 -14.42 11.09 -13.70
N SER A 602 -15.17 10.07 -13.30
CA SER A 602 -15.18 8.74 -13.92
C SER A 602 -13.78 8.12 -14.09
N ARG A 603 -12.81 8.53 -13.26
CA ARG A 603 -11.38 8.19 -13.38
C ARG A 603 -10.76 8.58 -14.74
N LYS A 604 -11.38 9.46 -15.47
CA LYS A 604 -10.82 10.07 -16.69
C LYS A 604 -9.86 11.20 -16.31
N LEU A 605 -8.91 10.88 -15.45
CA LEU A 605 -7.86 11.79 -15.02
C LEU A 605 -6.51 11.16 -15.37
N CYS A 606 -5.55 12.01 -15.70
CA CYS A 606 -4.14 11.65 -15.70
C CYS A 606 -3.53 12.08 -14.36
N LEU A 607 -2.74 11.22 -13.75
CA LEU A 607 -1.86 11.60 -12.66
C LEU A 607 -0.46 11.83 -13.22
N VAL A 608 0.06 13.01 -12.97
CA VAL A 608 1.50 13.31 -13.05
C VAL A 608 1.98 13.38 -11.61
N PHE A 609 2.93 12.54 -11.24
CA PHE A 609 3.47 12.55 -9.88
C PHE A 609 4.96 12.78 -9.90
N ASP A 610 5.33 14.02 -9.64
CA ASP A 610 6.71 14.51 -9.58
C ASP A 610 7.31 14.19 -8.20
N GLU A 611 8.57 13.74 -8.19
CA GLU A 611 9.29 13.22 -7.03
C GLU A 611 8.53 12.05 -6.37
N SER A 612 8.21 11.04 -7.18
CA SER A 612 7.42 9.88 -6.75
C SER A 612 8.12 9.00 -5.71
N ASP A 613 9.41 9.19 -5.48
CA ASP A 613 10.17 8.59 -4.37
C ASP A 613 9.68 9.01 -2.98
N GLU A 614 8.79 10.02 -2.87
CA GLU A 614 8.11 10.35 -1.62
C GLU A 614 7.20 9.24 -1.08
N ILE A 615 6.84 8.25 -1.90
CA ILE A 615 6.00 7.11 -1.50
C ILE A 615 6.77 5.80 -1.35
N THR A 616 8.08 5.81 -1.29
CA THR A 616 8.91 4.61 -1.13
C THR A 616 8.60 3.82 0.14
N ASN A 617 8.19 4.48 1.21
CA ASN A 617 7.79 3.79 2.45
C ASN A 617 6.31 3.40 2.43
N PRO A 618 5.96 2.08 2.28
CA PRO A 618 4.58 1.60 2.20
C PRO A 618 3.80 1.80 3.50
N SER A 619 4.49 1.90 4.63
CA SER A 619 3.87 2.06 5.95
C SER A 619 3.47 3.50 6.25
N SER A 620 4.02 4.48 5.53
CA SER A 620 3.77 5.89 5.78
C SER A 620 2.32 6.28 5.49
N GLN A 621 1.77 7.18 6.30
CA GLN A 621 0.41 7.70 6.09
C GLN A 621 0.29 8.43 4.73
N ARG A 622 1.34 9.11 4.30
CA ARG A 622 1.40 9.77 3.00
C ARG A 622 1.18 8.76 1.87
N THR A 623 1.97 7.68 1.84
CA THR A 623 1.84 6.61 0.84
C THR A 623 0.44 6.01 0.84
N LYS A 624 -0.08 5.65 2.01
CA LYS A 624 -1.43 5.09 2.15
C LYS A 624 -2.52 6.03 1.61
N HIS A 625 -2.40 7.34 1.84
CA HIS A 625 -3.37 8.31 1.34
C HIS A 625 -3.28 8.49 -0.18
N ILE A 626 -2.07 8.60 -0.74
CA ILE A 626 -1.85 8.75 -2.18
C ILE A 626 -2.36 7.51 -2.92
N LEU A 627 -2.01 6.31 -2.45
CA LEU A 627 -2.52 5.06 -3.02
C LEU A 627 -4.04 4.98 -2.96
N ALA A 628 -4.65 5.33 -1.83
CA ALA A 628 -6.10 5.29 -1.68
C ALA A 628 -6.83 6.18 -2.69
N VAL A 629 -6.28 7.35 -3.00
CA VAL A 629 -6.88 8.33 -3.91
C VAL A 629 -6.61 7.97 -5.37
N PHE A 630 -5.34 7.75 -5.75
CA PHE A 630 -4.90 7.81 -7.14
C PHE A 630 -4.60 6.47 -7.80
N ARG A 631 -4.36 5.38 -7.06
CA ARG A 631 -3.97 4.08 -7.66
C ARG A 631 -4.96 3.54 -8.71
N ARG A 632 -6.20 4.02 -8.71
CA ARG A 632 -7.25 3.55 -9.63
C ARG A 632 -7.42 4.43 -10.87
N LEU A 633 -6.60 5.46 -11.04
CA LEU A 633 -6.63 6.28 -12.24
C LEU A 633 -6.19 5.50 -13.47
N LYS A 634 -6.66 5.95 -14.64
CA LYS A 634 -6.46 5.23 -15.90
C LYS A 634 -5.12 5.54 -16.55
N TYR A 635 -4.63 6.74 -16.39
CA TYR A 635 -3.34 7.20 -16.89
C TYR A 635 -2.52 7.75 -15.74
N LYS A 636 -1.28 7.33 -15.66
CA LYS A 636 -0.35 7.75 -14.63
C LYS A 636 1.04 7.79 -15.21
N ILE A 637 1.71 8.90 -14.98
CA ILE A 637 3.12 9.06 -15.21
C ILE A 637 3.74 9.49 -13.89
N LEU A 638 4.72 8.76 -13.45
CA LEU A 638 5.54 9.08 -12.30
C LEU A 638 6.88 9.55 -12.82
N ASP A 639 7.44 10.53 -12.18
CA ASP A 639 8.81 10.92 -12.42
C ASP A 639 9.58 11.04 -11.10
N THR A 640 10.86 10.74 -11.17
CA THR A 640 11.79 10.90 -10.06
C THR A 640 13.23 10.87 -10.59
N GLY A 641 14.14 11.48 -9.88
CA GLY A 641 15.59 11.32 -10.12
C GLY A 641 16.15 10.08 -9.46
N THR A 642 15.40 9.47 -8.51
CA THR A 642 15.80 8.31 -7.72
C THR A 642 14.61 7.44 -7.43
N THR A 643 14.62 6.23 -7.94
CA THR A 643 13.51 5.28 -7.77
C THR A 643 13.51 4.63 -6.38
N THR A 644 14.68 4.48 -5.78
CA THR A 644 14.85 3.89 -4.45
C THR A 644 15.82 4.74 -3.62
N ARG A 645 15.60 4.77 -2.32
CA ARG A 645 16.47 5.49 -1.36
C ARG A 645 17.41 4.56 -0.61
N ASN A 646 16.91 3.36 -0.26
CA ASN A 646 17.65 2.42 0.59
C ASN A 646 17.70 1.00 0.03
N ASN A 647 16.62 0.49 -0.55
CA ASN A 647 16.59 -0.86 -1.11
C ASN A 647 15.53 -1.00 -2.23
N ILE A 648 15.60 -2.10 -2.95
CA ILE A 648 14.73 -2.42 -4.09
C ILE A 648 13.26 -2.58 -3.67
N ALA A 649 12.99 -3.03 -2.46
CA ALA A 649 11.63 -3.20 -1.97
C ALA A 649 10.82 -1.88 -1.97
N GLU A 650 11.51 -0.75 -1.94
CA GLU A 650 10.90 0.58 -2.02
C GLU A 650 10.18 0.86 -3.36
N LEU A 651 10.53 0.15 -4.43
CA LEU A 651 9.85 0.24 -5.73
C LEU A 651 8.38 -0.22 -5.66
N TYR A 652 8.07 -1.12 -4.72
CA TYR A 652 6.73 -1.71 -4.65
C TYR A 652 5.61 -0.67 -4.59
N SER A 653 5.75 0.35 -3.76
CA SER A 653 4.69 1.37 -3.61
C SER A 653 4.45 2.15 -4.89
N GLN A 654 5.48 2.41 -5.69
CA GLN A 654 5.38 3.08 -6.98
C GLN A 654 4.70 2.15 -7.99
N PHE A 655 5.06 0.86 -8.02
CA PHE A 655 4.37 -0.14 -8.85
C PHE A 655 2.91 -0.32 -8.43
N GLU A 656 2.61 -0.35 -7.13
CA GLU A 656 1.23 -0.42 -6.65
C GLU A 656 0.43 0.81 -7.06
N LEU A 657 1.01 2.00 -7.01
CA LEU A 657 0.36 3.21 -7.50
C LEU A 657 0.06 3.10 -8.99
N LEU A 658 1.02 2.67 -9.80
CA LEU A 658 0.86 2.53 -11.25
C LEU A 658 -0.16 1.44 -11.61
N TYR A 659 0.01 0.25 -11.10
CA TYR A 659 -0.72 -0.93 -11.56
C TYR A 659 -1.97 -1.29 -10.75
N ASN A 660 -2.12 -0.77 -9.53
CA ASN A 660 -3.24 -1.08 -8.65
C ASN A 660 -3.49 -2.58 -8.51
N ASN A 661 -2.44 -3.34 -8.26
CA ASN A 661 -2.51 -4.79 -8.15
C ASN A 661 -3.24 -5.44 -9.34
N SER A 662 -2.93 -4.97 -10.56
CA SER A 662 -3.48 -5.51 -11.80
C SER A 662 -2.61 -6.65 -12.33
N VAL A 663 -3.10 -7.27 -13.40
CA VAL A 663 -2.33 -8.31 -14.11
C VAL A 663 -0.96 -7.85 -14.62
N ASN A 664 -0.75 -6.54 -14.75
CA ASN A 664 0.53 -5.99 -15.16
C ASN A 664 1.59 -6.06 -14.04
N MET A 665 1.16 -6.34 -12.83
CA MET A 665 1.99 -6.52 -11.64
C MET A 665 1.89 -7.98 -11.14
N THR A 666 2.05 -8.92 -12.05
CA THR A 666 2.04 -10.36 -11.73
C THR A 666 3.38 -10.76 -11.13
N CYS A 667 3.34 -11.53 -10.06
CA CYS A 667 4.52 -12.15 -9.49
C CYS A 667 4.88 -13.41 -10.28
N TRP A 668 6.04 -13.42 -10.91
CA TRP A 668 6.54 -14.59 -11.65
C TRP A 668 7.61 -15.37 -10.90
N CYS A 669 8.04 -14.88 -9.74
CA CYS A 669 9.06 -15.53 -8.93
C CYS A 669 8.57 -16.89 -8.46
N SER A 670 9.30 -17.95 -8.78
CA SER A 670 9.01 -19.32 -8.32
C SER A 670 9.43 -19.55 -6.88
N SER A 671 10.32 -18.72 -6.37
CA SER A 671 10.90 -18.84 -5.03
C SER A 671 10.76 -17.52 -4.27
N ILE A 672 10.63 -17.64 -2.97
CA ILE A 672 10.71 -16.53 -1.99
C ILE A 672 11.81 -16.84 -0.99
N TYR A 673 12.31 -15.82 -0.35
CA TYR A 673 13.46 -15.87 0.52
C TYR A 673 13.15 -15.19 1.84
N HIS A 674 13.59 -15.81 2.93
CA HIS A 674 13.40 -15.31 4.28
C HIS A 674 14.70 -15.37 5.05
N GLU A 675 14.98 -14.36 5.84
CA GLU A 675 16.10 -14.35 6.75
C GLU A 675 15.69 -15.09 8.05
N ASN A 676 16.39 -16.19 8.37
CA ASN A 676 16.15 -16.95 9.59
C ASN A 676 16.77 -16.26 10.82
N LYS A 677 16.64 -16.89 12.00
CA LYS A 677 17.17 -16.35 13.27
C LYS A 677 18.69 -16.24 13.28
N ASP A 678 19.36 -17.09 12.53
CA ASP A 678 20.82 -17.14 12.41
C ASP A 678 21.36 -16.23 11.28
N LYS A 679 20.47 -15.42 10.70
CA LYS A 679 20.74 -14.50 9.58
C LYS A 679 21.13 -15.19 8.28
N GLU A 680 20.78 -16.43 8.12
CA GLU A 680 20.89 -17.15 6.86
C GLU A 680 19.63 -16.95 6.03
N ILE A 681 19.78 -16.94 4.70
CA ILE A 681 18.64 -16.83 3.79
C ILE A 681 18.14 -18.22 3.44
N GLU A 682 16.93 -18.50 3.84
CA GLU A 682 16.18 -19.70 3.48
C GLU A 682 15.35 -19.43 2.23
N CYS A 683 15.33 -20.42 1.33
CA CYS A 683 14.56 -20.38 0.10
C CYS A 683 13.30 -21.24 0.24
N GLU A 684 12.14 -20.67 -0.06
CA GLU A 684 10.87 -21.36 -0.07
C GLU A 684 10.17 -21.25 -1.43
N ARG A 685 9.26 -22.19 -1.70
CA ARG A 685 8.44 -22.13 -2.91
C ARG A 685 7.42 -20.98 -2.81
N ASN A 686 7.37 -20.14 -3.81
CA ASN A 686 6.37 -19.08 -3.87
C ASN A 686 5.01 -19.62 -4.35
N LEU A 687 4.04 -19.67 -3.48
CA LEU A 687 2.68 -20.12 -3.79
C LEU A 687 1.86 -19.08 -4.57
N HIS A 688 2.32 -17.84 -4.66
CA HIS A 688 1.69 -16.76 -5.44
C HIS A 688 2.32 -16.57 -6.83
N CYS A 689 3.16 -17.50 -7.27
CA CYS A 689 3.77 -17.43 -8.61
C CYS A 689 2.68 -17.48 -9.69
N GLY A 690 2.73 -16.57 -10.64
CA GLY A 690 1.76 -16.45 -11.75
C GLY A 690 0.51 -15.64 -11.41
N GLU A 691 0.40 -15.07 -10.22
CA GLU A 691 -0.73 -14.25 -9.78
C GLU A 691 -0.33 -12.77 -9.58
N PRO A 692 -1.27 -11.82 -9.69
CA PRO A 692 -1.01 -10.45 -9.27
C PRO A 692 -0.61 -10.41 -7.80
N PHE A 693 0.34 -9.55 -7.44
CA PHE A 693 0.72 -9.36 -6.04
C PHE A 693 -0.51 -9.14 -5.17
N PRO A 694 -0.58 -9.74 -3.97
CA PRO A 694 -1.73 -9.60 -3.09
C PRO A 694 -2.02 -8.14 -2.76
N ALA A 695 -3.28 -7.76 -2.77
CA ALA A 695 -3.69 -6.39 -2.40
C ALA A 695 -3.34 -6.06 -0.95
N PHE A 696 -3.26 -7.08 -0.12
CA PHE A 696 -2.84 -7.04 1.27
C PHE A 696 -1.45 -7.69 1.38
N ARG A 697 -0.52 -7.02 2.03
CA ARG A 697 0.86 -7.48 2.19
C ARG A 697 1.67 -7.73 0.90
N GLY A 698 1.25 -7.21 -0.24
CA GLY A 698 2.01 -7.39 -1.48
C GLY A 698 3.43 -6.85 -1.42
N HIS A 699 3.69 -5.82 -0.61
CA HIS A 699 5.04 -5.32 -0.36
C HIS A 699 5.91 -6.31 0.42
N VAL A 700 5.33 -7.13 1.30
CA VAL A 700 6.05 -8.18 2.03
C VAL A 700 6.46 -9.29 1.07
N LEU A 701 5.53 -9.73 0.21
CA LEU A 701 5.83 -10.70 -0.83
C LEU A 701 6.89 -10.19 -1.80
N PHE A 702 6.78 -8.93 -2.24
CA PHE A 702 7.78 -8.33 -3.12
C PHE A 702 9.18 -8.30 -2.48
N SER A 703 9.23 -7.93 -1.18
CA SER A 703 10.48 -7.98 -0.42
C SER A 703 11.02 -9.41 -0.31
N ALA A 704 10.18 -10.38 -0.01
CA ALA A 704 10.56 -11.80 0.06
C ALA A 704 11.03 -12.35 -1.29
N CYS A 705 10.49 -11.85 -2.41
CA CYS A 705 10.94 -12.24 -3.74
C CYS A 705 12.33 -11.69 -4.10
N HIS A 706 12.62 -10.44 -3.72
CA HIS A 706 13.75 -9.73 -4.30
C HIS A 706 14.78 -9.18 -3.31
N CYS A 707 14.38 -8.91 -2.06
CA CYS A 707 15.23 -8.29 -1.04
C CYS A 707 14.77 -8.71 0.37
N PRO A 708 15.01 -9.95 0.80
CA PRO A 708 14.45 -10.53 2.02
C PRO A 708 15.03 -9.97 3.32
N GLY A 709 16.20 -9.35 3.30
CA GLY A 709 16.85 -8.80 4.48
C GLY A 709 16.17 -7.53 5.02
N LYS A 710 16.23 -7.32 6.33
CA LYS A 710 15.79 -6.07 6.96
C LYS A 710 16.84 -5.00 6.77
N ALA A 711 16.50 -3.96 6.01
CA ALA A 711 17.29 -2.74 6.01
C ALA A 711 17.26 -2.08 7.40
N THR A 712 18.34 -2.15 8.16
CA THR A 712 18.47 -1.32 9.35
C THR A 712 18.93 0.09 8.95
N VAL A 713 18.46 1.09 9.68
CA VAL A 713 18.80 2.51 9.44
C VAL A 713 20.30 2.77 9.56
N PHE A 714 21.05 1.83 10.12
CA PHE A 714 22.44 2.01 10.48
C PHE A 714 23.43 1.13 9.72
N GLY A 715 22.97 0.22 8.86
CA GLY A 715 23.85 -0.71 8.16
C GLY A 715 24.66 -1.62 9.08
N ILE A 716 24.28 -1.73 10.36
CA ILE A 716 25.01 -2.44 11.40
C ILE A 716 24.78 -3.96 11.34
N GLU A 717 23.70 -4.40 10.77
CA GLU A 717 23.47 -5.81 10.48
C GLU A 717 23.93 -6.07 9.04
N LYS A 718 24.73 -7.13 8.81
CA LYS A 718 25.09 -7.58 7.46
C LYS A 718 23.79 -7.69 6.67
N GLN A 719 23.52 -6.69 5.85
CA GLN A 719 22.44 -6.76 4.92
C GLN A 719 22.88 -7.67 3.81
N ASN A 720 22.13 -8.72 3.57
CA ASN A 720 22.19 -9.41 2.32
C ASN A 720 21.71 -8.41 1.26
N GLN A 721 22.65 -7.71 0.64
CA GLN A 721 22.36 -6.77 -0.45
C GLN A 721 22.10 -7.53 -1.76
N ASP A 722 22.11 -8.86 -1.70
CA ASP A 722 21.81 -9.70 -2.84
C ASP A 722 20.39 -9.50 -3.31
N VAL A 723 20.25 -9.28 -4.57
CA VAL A 723 18.97 -9.19 -5.25
C VAL A 723 18.63 -10.56 -5.79
N TYR A 724 17.52 -11.10 -5.35
CA TYR A 724 17.00 -12.40 -5.76
C TYR A 724 15.98 -12.27 -6.91
N ASN A 725 15.78 -13.34 -7.66
CA ASN A 725 14.88 -13.38 -8.82
C ASN A 725 15.07 -12.15 -9.72
N LYS A 726 16.30 -11.97 -10.19
CA LYS A 726 16.72 -10.78 -10.93
C LYS A 726 15.95 -10.62 -12.24
N ASP A 727 15.78 -11.70 -12.98
CA ASP A 727 15.11 -11.67 -14.29
C ASP A 727 13.66 -11.18 -14.20
N GLU A 728 12.93 -11.66 -13.19
CA GLU A 728 11.54 -11.26 -12.95
C GLU A 728 11.44 -9.80 -12.48
N LEU A 729 12.41 -9.36 -11.69
CA LEU A 729 12.52 -7.97 -11.29
C LEU A 729 12.82 -7.07 -12.49
N PHE A 730 13.74 -7.48 -13.36
CA PHE A 730 14.07 -6.75 -14.60
C PHE A 730 12.90 -6.70 -15.56
N ASP A 731 12.13 -7.79 -15.71
CA ASP A 731 10.90 -7.76 -16.50
C ASP A 731 9.93 -6.69 -15.96
N LEU A 732 9.74 -6.64 -14.65
CA LEU A 732 8.86 -5.65 -14.03
C LEU A 732 9.39 -4.22 -14.17
N ILE A 733 10.69 -4.02 -14.01
CA ILE A 733 11.38 -2.74 -14.21
C ILE A 733 11.33 -2.35 -15.68
N GLY A 734 11.75 -3.23 -16.59
CA GLY A 734 11.87 -2.96 -18.01
C GLY A 734 10.54 -2.58 -18.68
N LYS A 735 9.43 -3.12 -18.21
CA LYS A 735 8.10 -2.74 -18.70
C LYS A 735 7.51 -1.48 -18.06
N THR A 736 8.13 -0.95 -16.98
CA THR A 736 7.57 0.12 -16.17
C THR A 736 8.40 1.38 -16.16
N ILE A 737 9.73 1.24 -16.11
CA ILE A 737 10.68 2.33 -15.83
C ILE A 737 11.57 2.57 -17.06
N ILE A 738 11.67 3.81 -17.49
CA ILE A 738 12.72 4.27 -18.39
C ILE A 738 13.73 5.05 -17.57
N THR A 739 14.97 4.56 -17.57
CA THR A 739 16.04 5.19 -16.81
C THR A 739 17.07 5.82 -17.71
N ARG A 740 17.46 7.07 -17.42
CA ARG A 740 18.50 7.81 -18.11
C ARG A 740 19.36 8.60 -17.14
N LYS A 741 20.65 8.62 -17.38
CA LYS A 741 21.58 9.54 -16.74
C LYS A 741 21.49 10.90 -17.43
N PHE A 742 21.84 11.94 -16.72
CA PHE A 742 21.93 13.29 -17.30
C PHE A 742 22.89 13.32 -18.49
N ARG A 743 24.01 12.60 -18.41
CA ARG A 743 25.01 12.47 -19.47
C ARG A 743 24.44 11.87 -20.76
N ASP A 744 23.43 11.02 -20.69
CA ASP A 744 22.83 10.41 -21.88
C ASP A 744 22.16 11.46 -22.77
N PHE A 745 21.64 12.55 -22.17
CA PHE A 745 21.00 13.64 -22.88
C PHE A 745 21.94 14.80 -23.24
N ALA A 746 22.87 15.12 -22.34
CA ALA A 746 23.69 16.33 -22.39
C ALA A 746 25.16 16.09 -22.69
N GLY A 747 25.62 14.84 -22.71
CA GLY A 747 27.05 14.55 -22.71
C GLY A 747 27.72 14.91 -21.38
N GLU A 748 29.03 15.09 -21.40
CA GLU A 748 29.75 15.52 -20.20
C GLU A 748 29.62 17.02 -19.98
N LYS A 749 28.73 17.41 -19.08
CA LYS A 749 28.50 18.81 -18.68
C LYS A 749 29.00 19.13 -17.28
N TYR A 750 29.43 18.12 -16.53
CA TYR A 750 30.00 18.32 -15.19
C TYR A 750 31.06 17.27 -14.85
N ARG A 751 31.96 17.65 -13.94
CA ARG A 751 32.98 16.77 -13.35
C ARG A 751 32.91 16.80 -11.85
N ILE A 752 33.16 15.65 -11.23
CA ILE A 752 33.24 15.51 -9.77
C ILE A 752 34.72 15.45 -9.38
N HIS A 753 35.09 16.31 -8.45
CA HIS A 753 36.46 16.36 -7.88
C HIS A 753 36.35 15.99 -6.39
N THR A 754 37.16 15.05 -5.97
CA THR A 754 37.26 14.63 -4.57
C THR A 754 38.49 15.17 -3.92
N HIS A 755 38.33 15.81 -2.77
CA HIS A 755 39.42 16.39 -1.99
C HIS A 755 39.41 15.78 -0.59
N THR A 756 40.56 15.28 -0.17
CA THR A 756 40.74 14.71 1.16
C THR A 756 41.65 15.62 1.97
N VAL A 757 41.16 16.05 3.13
CA VAL A 757 41.84 16.96 4.04
C VAL A 757 42.30 16.19 5.30
N LYS A 758 43.56 16.40 5.73
CA LYS A 758 44.02 15.84 7.00
C LYS A 758 43.47 16.68 8.17
N PRO A 759 42.81 16.06 9.13
CA PRO A 759 42.33 16.79 10.29
C PRO A 759 43.51 17.25 11.18
N SER A 760 43.37 18.40 11.83
CA SER A 760 44.35 18.90 12.80
C SER A 760 44.29 18.06 14.08
N LYS A 761 45.35 18.19 14.95
CA LYS A 761 45.39 17.45 16.20
C LYS A 761 44.18 17.69 17.10
N GLY A 762 43.69 18.92 17.20
CA GLY A 762 42.50 19.22 18.00
C GLY A 762 41.21 18.62 17.44
N GLU A 763 41.11 18.56 16.12
CA GLU A 763 39.97 17.92 15.43
C GLU A 763 40.02 16.40 15.60
N GLN A 764 41.20 15.80 15.49
CA GLN A 764 41.40 14.37 15.73
C GLN A 764 41.01 13.98 17.15
N GLU A 765 41.42 14.77 18.16
CA GLU A 765 41.13 14.48 19.56
C GLU A 765 39.64 14.48 19.85
N VAL A 766 38.92 15.51 19.43
CA VAL A 766 37.44 15.57 19.57
C VAL A 766 36.78 14.43 18.82
N TYR A 767 37.23 14.14 17.61
CA TYR A 767 36.68 13.07 16.81
C TYR A 767 36.89 11.71 17.47
N ARG A 768 38.09 11.47 18.08
CA ARG A 768 38.40 10.25 18.81
C ARG A 768 37.46 10.03 20.00
N VAL A 769 37.23 11.07 20.80
CA VAL A 769 36.27 10.98 21.94
C VAL A 769 34.87 10.61 21.49
N ILE A 770 34.41 11.17 20.38
CA ILE A 770 33.09 10.87 19.82
C ILE A 770 33.01 9.43 19.33
N ILE A 771 34.10 8.94 18.70
CA ILE A 771 34.21 7.54 18.24
C ILE A 771 34.15 6.55 19.43
N GLU A 772 34.87 6.82 20.48
CA GLU A 772 34.86 5.97 21.68
C GLU A 772 33.48 5.82 22.25
N GLU A 773 32.75 6.94 22.39
CA GLU A 773 31.35 6.91 22.86
C GLU A 773 30.41 6.24 21.81
N PHE A 774 30.66 6.44 20.54
CA PHE A 774 29.91 5.75 19.48
C PHE A 774 30.08 4.24 19.56
N CYS A 775 31.32 3.74 19.71
CA CYS A 775 31.61 2.31 19.90
C CYS A 775 30.90 1.74 21.13
N ARG A 776 30.95 2.48 22.25
CA ARG A 776 30.28 2.10 23.51
C ARG A 776 28.75 1.99 23.32
N ILE A 777 28.15 2.90 22.59
CA ILE A 777 26.70 2.86 22.30
C ILE A 777 26.36 1.74 21.33
N CYS A 778 27.23 1.43 20.36
CA CYS A 778 27.09 0.25 19.51
C CYS A 778 27.08 -1.04 20.34
N GLU A 779 28.00 -1.18 21.30
CA GLU A 779 28.03 -2.32 22.22
C GLU A 779 26.71 -2.44 23.01
N LEU A 780 26.22 -1.33 23.55
CA LEU A 780 24.92 -1.29 24.23
C LEU A 780 23.78 -1.72 23.30
N TYR A 781 23.75 -1.25 22.07
CA TYR A 781 22.71 -1.58 21.09
C TYR A 781 22.70 -3.08 20.77
N TYR A 782 23.88 -3.67 20.55
CA TYR A 782 23.98 -5.09 20.18
C TYR A 782 23.71 -6.03 21.36
N ASN A 783 24.09 -5.63 22.56
CA ASN A 783 23.92 -6.46 23.77
C ASN A 783 22.60 -6.21 24.50
N SER A 784 21.74 -5.31 24.01
CA SER A 784 20.44 -4.97 24.61
C SER A 784 19.26 -5.55 23.82
N THR A 785 18.13 -5.74 24.52
CA THR A 785 16.86 -6.18 23.93
C THR A 785 15.71 -5.25 24.33
N GLY A 786 14.57 -5.32 23.66
CA GLY A 786 13.37 -4.56 24.02
C GLY A 786 13.54 -3.04 23.95
N ASP A 787 13.06 -2.34 24.98
CA ASP A 787 13.08 -0.87 25.04
C ASP A 787 14.48 -0.30 25.26
N ALA A 788 15.37 -1.04 25.93
CA ALA A 788 16.78 -0.65 26.08
C ALA A 788 17.50 -0.61 24.72
N LYS A 789 17.18 -1.54 23.81
CA LYS A 789 17.71 -1.53 22.43
C LYS A 789 17.19 -0.33 21.64
N LYS A 790 15.94 0.06 21.82
CA LYS A 790 15.36 1.25 21.17
C LYS A 790 16.03 2.54 21.64
N ASP A 791 16.25 2.67 22.97
CA ASP A 791 16.93 3.84 23.53
C ASP A 791 18.40 3.91 23.05
N ALA A 792 19.12 2.80 23.07
CA ALA A 792 20.47 2.73 22.51
C ALA A 792 20.49 3.10 21.01
N GLY A 793 19.49 2.67 20.23
CA GLY A 793 19.32 3.06 18.82
C GLY A 793 19.14 4.57 18.64
N LEU A 794 18.34 5.23 19.48
CA LEU A 794 18.17 6.68 19.44
C LEU A 794 19.47 7.43 19.81
N ARG A 795 20.22 6.93 20.80
CA ARG A 795 21.53 7.48 21.17
C ARG A 795 22.54 7.29 20.03
N LEU A 796 22.52 6.15 19.37
CA LEU A 796 23.37 5.87 18.22
C LEU A 796 23.13 6.88 17.10
N MET A 797 21.87 7.18 16.78
CA MET A 797 21.50 8.21 15.81
C MET A 797 22.03 9.60 16.19
N ARG A 798 22.01 9.95 17.49
CA ARG A 798 22.56 11.23 17.95
C ARG A 798 24.08 11.27 17.77
N GLN A 799 24.77 10.18 18.07
CA GLN A 799 26.23 10.09 17.89
C GLN A 799 26.64 10.15 16.42
N MET A 800 25.91 9.51 15.53
CA MET A 800 26.16 9.62 14.08
C MET A 800 26.02 11.06 13.58
N LYS A 801 25.00 11.79 14.05
CA LYS A 801 24.90 13.22 13.74
C LYS A 801 26.03 14.03 14.33
N LEU A 802 26.53 13.65 15.52
CA LEU A 802 27.65 14.31 16.16
C LEU A 802 28.98 14.06 15.43
N LEU A 803 29.19 12.86 14.90
CA LEU A 803 30.34 12.54 14.04
C LEU A 803 30.38 13.40 12.77
N ILE A 804 29.23 13.57 12.10
CA ILE A 804 29.13 14.47 10.93
C ILE A 804 29.40 15.91 11.36
N ARG A 805 28.82 16.33 12.48
CA ARG A 805 29.04 17.69 13.02
C ARG A 805 30.50 17.94 13.39
N ALA A 806 31.18 16.92 13.87
CA ALA A 806 32.62 17.01 14.18
C ALA A 806 33.48 17.19 12.91
N CYS A 807 33.02 16.69 11.77
CA CYS A 807 33.68 16.92 10.49
C CYS A 807 33.37 18.29 9.87
N SER A 808 32.38 19.00 10.39
CA SER A 808 31.89 20.28 9.84
C SER A 808 32.20 21.45 10.75
N VAL A 809 31.81 21.38 12.00
CA VAL A 809 31.94 22.45 13.00
C VAL A 809 32.49 21.93 14.34
N PRO A 810 33.73 21.36 14.36
CA PRO A 810 34.32 20.77 15.58
C PRO A 810 34.47 21.76 16.72
N HIS A 811 34.68 23.02 16.44
CA HIS A 811 34.85 24.10 17.43
C HIS A 811 33.59 24.34 18.27
N LEU A 812 32.42 23.90 17.80
CA LEU A 812 31.14 23.97 18.57
C LEU A 812 30.88 22.73 19.45
N ILE A 813 31.80 21.82 19.50
CA ILE A 813 31.68 20.60 20.32
C ILE A 813 32.38 20.84 21.67
N THR A 814 31.70 20.52 22.72
CA THR A 814 32.24 20.65 24.08
C THR A 814 33.52 19.82 24.21
N GLY A 815 34.59 20.45 24.72
CA GLY A 815 35.90 19.83 24.84
C GLY A 815 36.83 20.02 23.65
N TYR A 816 36.45 20.79 22.65
CA TYR A 816 37.36 21.17 21.58
C TYR A 816 38.38 22.22 22.02
N TYR A 817 39.66 21.95 21.79
CA TYR A 817 40.80 22.83 22.10
C TYR A 817 41.65 23.00 20.85
N GLY A 818 41.08 23.38 19.78
CA GLY A 818 41.77 23.61 18.49
C GLY A 818 41.58 25.02 17.95
N ASP A 819 42.03 25.22 16.73
CA ASP A 819 41.76 26.44 15.99
C ASP A 819 40.24 26.65 15.81
N PRO A 820 39.74 27.87 16.01
CA PRO A 820 38.33 28.17 15.77
C PRO A 820 37.89 27.95 14.34
N TYR A 821 38.85 27.95 13.39
CA TYR A 821 38.58 27.65 11.99
C TYR A 821 39.13 26.25 11.65
N PRO A 822 38.28 25.28 11.36
CA PRO A 822 38.67 23.91 11.02
C PRO A 822 39.61 23.84 9.80
N GLY A 823 40.44 22.81 9.75
CA GLY A 823 41.35 22.59 8.63
C GLY A 823 40.67 22.54 7.27
N LYS A 824 39.43 22.03 7.24
CA LYS A 824 38.56 22.00 6.06
C LYS A 824 38.19 23.40 5.59
N THR A 825 37.92 24.32 6.52
CA THR A 825 37.62 25.72 6.19
C THR A 825 38.76 26.40 5.45
N ARG A 826 39.98 26.19 5.93
CA ARG A 826 41.18 26.70 5.27
C ARG A 826 41.45 26.07 3.91
N TYR A 827 41.15 24.77 3.79
CA TYR A 827 41.27 24.09 2.50
C TYR A 827 40.29 24.66 1.48
N ILE A 828 39.04 24.86 1.90
CA ILE A 828 37.99 25.46 1.04
C ILE A 828 38.36 26.91 0.67
N GLU A 829 38.96 27.68 1.58
CA GLU A 829 39.50 28.99 1.24
C GLU A 829 40.53 28.88 0.13
N SER A 830 41.50 27.95 0.27
CA SER A 830 42.52 27.77 -0.76
C SER A 830 41.94 27.35 -2.11
N LEU A 831 40.88 26.56 -2.09
CA LEU A 831 40.16 26.16 -3.28
C LEU A 831 39.41 27.36 -3.92
N ILE A 832 38.74 28.17 -3.12
CA ILE A 832 38.04 29.38 -3.59
C ILE A 832 39.03 30.36 -4.20
N ASN A 833 40.25 30.47 -3.67
CA ASN A 833 41.33 31.30 -4.25
C ASN A 833 41.76 30.85 -5.65
N THR A 834 41.61 29.56 -5.97
CA THR A 834 41.93 29.04 -7.31
C THR A 834 40.81 29.23 -8.31
N ILE A 835 39.62 29.60 -7.86
CA ILE A 835 38.44 29.80 -8.68
C ILE A 835 38.22 31.29 -8.94
N PRO A 836 38.48 31.79 -10.15
CA PRO A 836 38.34 33.21 -10.44
C PRO A 836 36.89 33.68 -10.58
N GLY A 837 35.98 32.75 -10.87
CA GLY A 837 34.54 33.04 -11.08
C GLY A 837 33.67 32.85 -9.86
N LYS A 838 32.38 32.75 -10.10
CA LYS A 838 31.38 32.47 -9.08
C LYS A 838 31.60 31.07 -8.46
N VAL A 839 31.45 31.00 -7.16
CA VAL A 839 31.52 29.72 -6.43
C VAL A 839 30.37 29.58 -5.44
N ALA A 840 29.85 28.37 -5.29
CA ALA A 840 28.84 28.06 -4.28
C ALA A 840 29.40 27.09 -3.25
N VAL A 841 29.20 27.35 -1.96
CA VAL A 841 29.60 26.47 -0.85
C VAL A 841 28.33 25.92 -0.20
N GLY A 842 28.12 24.61 -0.34
CA GLY A 842 26.97 23.89 0.19
C GLY A 842 27.30 23.25 1.54
N CYS A 843 26.71 23.75 2.60
CA CYS A 843 26.86 23.29 3.98
C CYS A 843 25.69 22.40 4.39
N THR A 844 25.88 21.50 5.36
CA THR A 844 24.79 20.64 5.87
C THR A 844 24.05 21.27 7.03
N THR A 845 24.64 22.21 7.77
CA THR A 845 24.05 22.84 8.96
C THR A 845 24.08 24.38 8.87
N ILE A 846 23.19 25.04 9.61
CA ILE A 846 23.20 26.50 9.73
C ILE A 846 24.50 26.96 10.39
N ALA A 847 24.98 26.24 11.41
CA ALA A 847 26.21 26.56 12.10
C ALA A 847 27.45 26.55 11.17
N SER A 848 27.47 25.64 10.17
CA SER A 848 28.50 25.64 9.15
C SER A 848 28.39 26.85 8.23
N VAL A 849 27.17 27.25 7.86
CA VAL A 849 26.95 28.46 7.05
C VAL A 849 27.45 29.69 7.81
N ASP A 850 27.16 29.81 9.10
CA ASP A 850 27.59 30.95 9.92
C ASP A 850 29.13 31.01 10.03
N LEU A 851 29.78 29.85 10.23
CA LEU A 851 31.24 29.74 10.26
C LEU A 851 31.88 30.21 8.92
N TYR A 852 31.36 29.67 7.80
CA TYR A 852 31.87 30.01 6.49
C TYR A 852 31.56 31.48 6.10
N GLU A 853 30.38 31.99 6.49
CA GLU A 853 30.05 33.41 6.27
C GLU A 853 31.06 34.32 6.95
N GLU A 854 31.29 34.12 8.25
CA GLU A 854 32.24 34.92 9.04
C GLU A 854 33.65 34.83 8.45
N TYR A 855 34.12 33.60 8.19
CA TYR A 855 35.46 33.38 7.69
C TYR A 855 35.70 33.93 6.29
N ILE A 856 34.79 33.61 5.36
CA ILE A 856 34.95 34.01 3.95
C ILE A 856 34.82 35.52 3.78
N ARG A 857 33.92 36.20 4.49
CA ARG A 857 33.84 37.66 4.46
C ARG A 857 35.14 38.32 4.95
N LYS A 858 35.82 37.70 5.90
CA LYS A 858 37.10 38.20 6.40
C LYS A 858 38.25 37.96 5.40
N GLN A 859 38.29 36.80 4.77
CA GLN A 859 39.35 36.41 3.84
C GLN A 859 39.19 37.04 2.45
N PHE A 860 37.96 37.28 2.01
CA PHE A 860 37.62 37.77 0.69
C PHE A 860 36.83 39.08 0.77
N PRO A 861 37.37 40.19 1.33
CA PRO A 861 36.64 41.44 1.55
C PRO A 861 36.19 42.13 0.26
N HIS A 862 36.78 41.78 -0.88
CA HIS A 862 36.48 42.36 -2.18
C HIS A 862 35.48 41.56 -3.00
N ARG A 863 35.16 40.32 -2.60
CA ARG A 863 34.19 39.48 -3.29
C ARG A 863 32.82 39.55 -2.59
N PRO A 864 31.73 39.73 -3.32
CA PRO A 864 30.40 39.75 -2.73
C PRO A 864 29.99 38.38 -2.20
N VAL A 865 29.60 38.35 -0.94
CA VAL A 865 29.19 37.11 -0.25
C VAL A 865 27.71 37.07 0.00
N TYR A 866 27.02 36.07 -0.52
CA TYR A 866 25.59 35.86 -0.43
C TYR A 866 25.31 34.64 0.46
N VAL A 867 24.24 34.71 1.27
CA VAL A 867 23.95 33.66 2.24
C VAL A 867 22.49 33.22 2.16
N ILE A 868 22.27 31.91 2.02
CA ILE A 868 20.93 31.31 2.02
C ILE A 868 20.83 30.21 3.08
N ARG A 869 20.05 30.48 4.12
CA ARG A 869 19.76 29.55 5.22
C ARG A 869 18.32 29.08 5.17
N GLY A 870 17.99 28.07 6.01
CA GLY A 870 16.65 27.53 6.11
C GLY A 870 15.58 28.51 6.59
N ASP A 871 15.95 29.47 7.42
CA ASP A 871 15.12 30.54 7.97
C ASP A 871 14.86 31.69 7.00
N VAL A 872 15.65 31.80 5.90
CA VAL A 872 15.42 32.83 4.88
C VAL A 872 14.13 32.54 4.13
N PRO A 873 13.17 33.51 4.11
CA PRO A 873 11.94 33.37 3.36
C PRO A 873 12.20 33.12 1.88
N PHE A 874 11.38 32.31 1.26
CA PHE A 874 11.59 31.88 -0.13
C PHE A 874 11.77 33.02 -1.12
N ARG A 875 10.91 34.06 -1.04
CA ARG A 875 11.00 35.23 -1.91
C ARG A 875 12.37 35.90 -1.80
N LYS A 876 12.88 36.02 -0.58
CA LYS A 876 14.20 36.64 -0.35
C LYS A 876 15.33 35.77 -0.92
N ARG A 877 15.17 34.45 -0.94
CA ARG A 877 16.14 33.55 -1.59
C ARG A 877 16.23 33.78 -3.09
N GLN A 878 15.10 34.07 -3.74
CA GLN A 878 15.07 34.39 -5.15
C GLN A 878 15.77 35.72 -5.43
N GLU A 879 15.55 36.71 -4.59
CA GLU A 879 16.20 38.02 -4.68
C GLU A 879 17.72 37.86 -4.55
N ILE A 880 18.19 37.12 -3.53
CA ILE A 880 19.61 36.79 -3.30
C ILE A 880 20.22 36.08 -4.51
N VAL A 881 19.52 35.11 -5.08
CA VAL A 881 20.05 34.38 -6.25
C VAL A 881 20.10 35.29 -7.47
N SER A 882 19.11 36.13 -7.68
CA SER A 882 19.13 37.11 -8.80
C SER A 882 20.28 38.09 -8.67
N GLU A 883 20.59 38.57 -7.45
CA GLU A 883 21.74 39.43 -7.18
C GLU A 883 23.06 38.64 -7.42
N PHE A 884 23.16 37.41 -6.96
CA PHE A 884 24.32 36.55 -7.18
C PHE A 884 24.56 36.26 -8.67
N ASP A 885 23.48 36.05 -9.45
CA ASP A 885 23.57 35.75 -10.88
C ASP A 885 24.14 36.93 -11.70
N VAL A 886 24.02 38.16 -11.24
CA VAL A 886 24.54 39.34 -11.92
C VAL A 886 26.03 39.57 -11.61
N THR A 887 26.57 39.05 -10.54
CA THR A 887 27.98 39.20 -10.17
C THR A 887 28.90 38.39 -11.09
N THR A 888 30.18 38.72 -11.14
CA THR A 888 31.21 38.03 -11.90
C THR A 888 31.94 36.98 -11.04
N ASP A 889 32.14 37.25 -9.76
CA ASP A 889 33.01 36.53 -8.83
C ASP A 889 32.34 36.29 -7.46
N GLY A 890 31.04 36.38 -7.36
CA GLY A 890 30.29 36.21 -6.13
C GLY A 890 30.51 34.85 -5.46
N ILE A 891 30.42 34.81 -4.13
CA ILE A 891 30.50 33.58 -3.32
C ILE A 891 29.11 33.39 -2.69
N LEU A 892 28.48 32.24 -2.98
CA LEU A 892 27.20 31.87 -2.39
C LEU A 892 27.41 30.80 -1.33
N ILE A 893 27.08 31.10 -0.08
CA ILE A 893 27.13 30.14 1.03
C ILE A 893 25.70 29.75 1.39
N CYS A 894 25.41 28.45 1.42
CA CYS A 894 24.05 28.01 1.66
C CYS A 894 23.96 26.64 2.34
N THR A 895 22.85 26.41 3.00
CA THR A 895 22.54 25.01 3.39
C THR A 895 22.09 24.24 2.14
N GLN A 896 22.65 23.07 1.92
CA GLN A 896 22.32 22.19 0.79
C GLN A 896 20.80 21.94 0.71
N GLN A 897 20.15 21.80 1.86
CA GLN A 897 18.71 21.58 1.93
C GLN A 897 17.89 22.81 1.50
N SER A 898 18.38 24.02 1.75
CA SER A 898 17.67 25.26 1.41
C SER A 898 17.62 25.53 -0.08
N LEU A 899 18.60 25.07 -0.84
CA LEU A 899 18.65 25.13 -2.29
C LEU A 899 18.19 23.87 -3.00
N SER A 900 18.09 22.73 -2.32
CA SER A 900 17.67 21.45 -2.92
C SER A 900 16.30 21.53 -3.61
N SER A 901 15.53 22.52 -3.30
CA SER A 901 14.18 22.70 -3.84
C SER A 901 14.05 24.06 -4.54
N SER A 902 13.94 24.05 -5.88
CA SER A 902 13.28 25.04 -6.68
C SER A 902 14.03 26.30 -7.17
N VAL A 903 15.29 26.50 -6.83
CA VAL A 903 16.08 27.60 -7.41
C VAL A 903 17.12 27.03 -8.37
N SER A 904 17.31 27.60 -9.56
CA SER A 904 18.34 27.23 -10.52
C SER A 904 19.39 28.33 -10.58
N ILE A 905 20.64 27.95 -10.58
CA ILE A 905 21.77 28.90 -10.59
C ILE A 905 22.78 28.44 -11.66
N PRO A 906 22.41 28.49 -12.95
CA PRO A 906 23.26 28.00 -14.03
C PRO A 906 24.51 28.85 -14.26
N ALA A 907 24.54 30.06 -13.77
CA ALA A 907 25.66 30.99 -13.94
C ALA A 907 26.90 30.64 -13.05
N CYS A 908 26.73 29.78 -12.06
CA CYS A 908 27.81 29.31 -11.20
C CYS A 908 28.42 28.01 -11.75
N ASN A 909 29.74 27.98 -11.94
CA ASN A 909 30.42 26.81 -12.53
C ASN A 909 31.05 25.88 -11.50
N ASP A 910 31.35 26.39 -10.32
CA ASP A 910 32.06 25.65 -9.29
C ASP A 910 31.20 25.55 -8.01
N VAL A 911 30.95 24.30 -7.58
CA VAL A 911 30.13 23.99 -6.41
C VAL A 911 30.94 23.16 -5.44
N ILE A 912 31.15 23.66 -4.23
CA ILE A 912 31.91 22.98 -3.18
C ILE A 912 30.92 22.44 -2.16
N LEU A 913 30.97 21.12 -1.91
CA LEU A 913 30.25 20.48 -0.82
C LEU A 913 31.20 20.36 0.38
N GLU A 914 30.95 21.18 1.38
CA GLU A 914 31.71 21.23 2.61
C GLU A 914 31.58 19.94 3.42
N SER A 915 30.41 19.32 3.38
CA SER A 915 30.12 18.07 4.06
C SER A 915 29.09 17.24 3.29
N LEU A 916 29.13 15.94 3.49
CA LEU A 916 28.24 15.00 2.83
C LEU A 916 26.95 14.77 3.63
N GLN A 917 25.86 14.50 2.94
CA GLN A 917 24.60 14.12 3.54
C GLN A 917 24.35 12.61 3.45
N TRP A 918 23.68 12.04 4.44
CA TRP A 918 23.18 10.66 4.39
C TRP A 918 22.21 10.40 3.24
N ASN A 919 21.56 11.44 2.76
CA ASN A 919 20.59 11.38 1.67
C ASN A 919 21.21 11.87 0.38
N ILE A 920 21.81 10.96 -0.36
CA ILE A 920 22.48 11.23 -1.64
C ILE A 920 21.57 11.94 -2.64
N PRO A 921 20.32 11.49 -2.88
CA PRO A 921 19.41 12.18 -3.77
C PRO A 921 19.23 13.67 -3.46
N LYS A 922 19.21 14.03 -2.17
CA LYS A 922 19.12 15.44 -1.79
C LYS A 922 20.41 16.22 -2.06
N MET A 923 21.54 15.55 -1.91
CA MET A 923 22.84 16.12 -2.25
C MET A 923 22.96 16.34 -3.75
N GLU A 924 22.55 15.35 -4.55
CA GLU A 924 22.44 15.47 -6.01
C GLU A 924 21.47 16.57 -6.41
N GLN A 925 20.28 16.62 -5.80
CA GLN A 925 19.32 17.69 -6.02
C GLN A 925 19.92 19.07 -5.77
N PHE A 926 20.84 19.20 -4.83
CA PHE A 926 21.54 20.45 -4.56
C PHE A 926 22.43 20.86 -5.72
N TYR A 927 23.41 20.04 -6.12
CA TYR A 927 24.36 20.48 -7.18
C TYR A 927 23.74 20.48 -8.57
N PHE A 928 22.69 19.69 -8.85
CA PHE A 928 21.92 19.79 -10.09
C PHE A 928 21.09 21.10 -10.19
N ARG A 929 21.14 21.96 -9.18
CA ARG A 929 20.62 23.34 -9.32
C ARG A 929 21.56 24.22 -10.16
N PHE A 930 22.81 23.84 -10.23
CA PHE A 930 23.84 24.53 -10.99
C PHE A 930 24.05 23.90 -12.38
N ILE A 931 23.63 22.65 -12.57
CA ILE A 931 23.80 21.86 -13.78
C ILE A 931 22.49 21.76 -14.55
N ARG A 932 22.53 22.09 -15.84
CA ARG A 932 21.37 22.08 -16.73
C ARG A 932 21.74 21.52 -18.10
N LEU A 933 20.72 21.05 -18.87
CA LEU A 933 20.92 20.60 -20.24
C LEU A 933 21.49 21.67 -21.15
N ASP A 934 21.07 22.91 -20.95
CA ASP A 934 21.47 24.12 -21.68
C ASP A 934 22.72 24.80 -21.14
N SER A 935 23.35 24.26 -20.08
CA SER A 935 24.62 24.77 -19.58
C SER A 935 25.69 24.82 -20.68
N LYS A 936 26.24 26.00 -20.93
CA LYS A 936 27.30 26.20 -21.93
C LYS A 936 28.66 25.76 -21.41
N ASP A 937 28.93 26.01 -20.15
CA ASP A 937 30.21 25.75 -19.51
C ASP A 937 30.21 24.43 -18.74
N MET A 938 31.41 23.84 -18.61
CA MET A 938 31.64 22.68 -17.76
C MET A 938 31.44 23.07 -16.30
N LYS A 939 30.72 22.27 -15.53
CA LYS A 939 30.47 22.46 -14.11
C LYS A 939 31.42 21.58 -13.29
N ASN A 940 31.97 22.12 -12.21
CA ASN A 940 32.82 21.37 -11.29
C ASN A 940 32.11 21.20 -9.96
N VAL A 941 32.02 19.95 -9.50
CA VAL A 941 31.47 19.63 -8.19
C VAL A 941 32.59 19.11 -7.32
N HIS A 942 32.92 19.84 -6.27
CA HIS A 942 34.03 19.55 -5.36
C HIS A 942 33.52 18.93 -4.06
N TYR A 943 33.84 17.67 -3.80
CA TYR A 943 33.58 17.04 -2.52
C TYR A 943 34.79 17.19 -1.61
N VAL A 944 34.60 17.81 -0.45
CA VAL A 944 35.68 18.00 0.54
C VAL A 944 35.40 17.16 1.77
N THR A 945 36.26 16.17 2.03
CA THR A 945 36.11 15.20 3.12
C THR A 945 37.35 15.16 4.00
N TYR A 946 37.19 14.83 5.28
CA TYR A 946 38.35 14.50 6.12
C TYR A 946 38.82 13.06 5.93
N GLU A 947 40.13 12.89 5.95
CA GLU A 947 40.81 11.58 5.94
C GLU A 947 40.36 10.76 7.17
N ALA A 948 40.19 9.45 6.99
CA ALA A 948 39.83 8.50 8.04
C ALA A 948 38.56 8.87 8.85
N SER A 949 37.63 9.56 8.22
CA SER A 949 36.38 10.03 8.83
C SER A 949 35.14 9.30 8.33
N ILE A 950 34.05 9.50 9.02
CA ILE A 950 32.72 9.01 8.59
C ILE A 950 32.33 9.54 7.21
N GLU A 951 32.89 10.67 6.77
CA GLU A 951 32.60 11.24 5.45
C GLU A 951 33.16 10.40 4.31
N GLN A 952 34.35 9.81 4.48
CA GLN A 952 34.89 8.87 3.47
C GLN A 952 34.03 7.62 3.36
N ASN A 953 33.50 7.14 4.48
CA ASN A 953 32.58 6.01 4.46
C ASN A 953 31.20 6.35 3.91
N LEU A 954 30.73 7.57 4.15
CA LEU A 954 29.54 8.10 3.46
C LEU A 954 29.79 8.18 1.96
N MET A 955 30.96 8.57 1.51
CA MET A 955 31.32 8.60 0.09
C MET A 955 31.24 7.18 -0.51
N ALA A 956 31.77 6.17 0.17
CA ALA A 956 31.64 4.79 -0.27
C ALA A 956 30.18 4.33 -0.34
N LEU A 957 29.36 4.71 0.64
CA LEU A 957 27.93 4.44 0.65
C LEU A 957 27.20 5.17 -0.49
N VAL A 958 27.60 6.40 -0.79
CA VAL A 958 27.13 7.19 -1.93
C VAL A 958 27.34 6.40 -3.21
N LEU A 959 28.54 5.93 -3.43
CA LEU A 959 28.90 5.16 -4.61
C LEU A 959 28.14 3.84 -4.71
N THR A 960 27.91 3.15 -3.59
CA THR A 960 27.11 1.91 -3.54
C THR A 960 25.64 2.15 -3.88
N LYS A 961 25.05 3.26 -3.42
CA LYS A 961 23.66 3.64 -3.74
C LYS A 961 23.49 4.08 -5.20
N GLU A 962 24.45 4.77 -5.76
CA GLU A 962 24.47 5.06 -7.20
C GLU A 962 24.43 3.77 -8.02
N ARG A 963 25.04 2.69 -7.53
CA ARG A 963 25.08 1.38 -8.21
C ARG A 963 23.83 0.55 -8.04
N LEU A 964 23.11 0.66 -6.91
CA LEU A 964 21.76 0.10 -6.81
C LEU A 964 20.84 0.76 -7.84
N ASN A 965 21.02 2.06 -8.05
CA ASN A 965 20.37 2.78 -9.14
C ASN A 965 20.88 2.35 -10.52
N GLU A 966 22.13 1.97 -10.66
CA GLU A 966 22.71 1.44 -11.89
C GLU A 966 22.24 0.02 -12.18
N PHE A 967 22.10 -0.83 -11.17
CA PHE A 967 21.46 -2.14 -11.28
C PHE A 967 20.04 -2.05 -11.83
N ILE A 968 19.24 -1.11 -11.32
CA ILE A 968 17.90 -0.84 -11.86
C ILE A 968 17.96 -0.42 -13.33
N LYS A 969 19.11 0.12 -13.78
CA LYS A 969 19.33 0.58 -15.16
C LYS A 969 19.81 -0.49 -16.12
N THR A 970 20.82 -1.27 -15.72
CA THR A 970 21.64 -2.08 -16.64
C THR A 970 21.61 -3.57 -16.37
N GLY A 971 21.17 -3.98 -15.19
CA GLY A 971 21.26 -5.39 -14.77
C GLY A 971 22.64 -5.85 -14.31
N ASP A 972 23.67 -5.05 -14.52
CA ASP A 972 25.02 -5.40 -14.11
C ASP A 972 25.32 -4.86 -12.71
N VAL A 973 25.44 -5.77 -11.75
CA VAL A 973 26.10 -5.49 -10.47
C VAL A 973 27.53 -5.99 -10.61
N LYS A 974 28.47 -5.09 -10.73
CA LYS A 974 29.85 -5.43 -10.41
C LYS A 974 29.92 -5.87 -8.95
N GLU A 975 30.66 -6.93 -8.64
CA GLU A 975 30.78 -7.37 -7.24
C GLU A 975 31.25 -6.21 -6.34
N GLN A 976 30.69 -6.10 -5.15
CA GLN A 976 31.03 -5.03 -4.19
C GLN A 976 32.55 -4.93 -3.93
N SER A 977 33.24 -6.07 -3.93
CA SER A 977 34.69 -6.14 -3.76
C SER A 977 35.47 -5.36 -4.81
N GLU A 978 35.14 -5.48 -6.10
CA GLU A 978 35.85 -4.81 -7.19
C GLU A 978 35.77 -3.28 -7.11
N ILE A 979 34.71 -2.77 -6.48
CA ILE A 979 34.46 -1.34 -6.37
C ILE A 979 35.24 -0.70 -5.26
N PHE A 980 35.23 -1.36 -4.12
CA PHE A 980 35.94 -0.89 -2.95
C PHE A 980 37.47 -0.98 -3.18
N GLU A 981 37.93 -1.99 -3.94
CA GLU A 981 39.31 -2.10 -4.36
C GLU A 981 39.74 -0.97 -5.31
N GLU A 982 38.88 -0.57 -6.26
CA GLU A 982 39.13 0.52 -7.19
C GLU A 982 39.28 1.89 -6.50
N PHE A 983 38.62 2.09 -5.34
CA PHE A 983 38.68 3.31 -4.55
C PHE A 983 39.47 3.15 -3.22
N GLY A 984 40.06 1.97 -2.94
CA GLY A 984 40.82 1.72 -1.72
C GLY A 984 40.00 1.69 -0.43
N ILE A 985 38.69 1.38 -0.52
CA ILE A 985 37.75 1.42 0.59
C ILE A 985 37.07 0.05 0.76
N SER A 986 37.09 -0.53 1.95
CA SER A 986 36.47 -1.82 2.25
C SER A 986 35.04 -1.73 2.78
N MET A 987 34.29 -2.82 2.61
CA MET A 987 32.83 -2.99 2.67
C MET A 987 32.09 -2.43 3.90
N SER A 988 30.95 -1.88 3.72
CA SER A 988 29.91 -1.26 4.59
C SER A 988 30.38 -0.17 5.58
N VAL A 989 29.61 0.91 5.66
CA VAL A 989 29.98 2.15 6.39
C VAL A 989 30.30 1.94 7.88
N ILE A 990 29.74 0.95 8.50
CA ILE A 990 29.97 0.68 9.92
C ILE A 990 30.92 -0.50 10.09
N ASP A 991 30.83 -1.53 9.28
CA ASP A 991 31.77 -2.66 9.32
C ASP A 991 33.17 -2.29 8.84
N SER A 992 33.30 -1.28 7.97
CA SER A 992 34.59 -0.73 7.59
C SER A 992 35.22 0.17 8.67
N LEU A 993 34.42 0.74 9.54
CA LEU A 993 34.84 1.60 10.64
C LEU A 993 35.02 0.85 11.94
N LEU A 994 34.32 -0.26 12.13
CA LEU A 994 34.25 -1.00 13.37
C LEU A 994 34.79 -2.42 13.21
N VAL A 995 35.80 -2.75 13.98
CA VAL A 995 36.22 -4.14 14.16
C VAL A 995 35.36 -4.75 15.26
N ARG A 996 34.61 -5.77 14.90
CA ARG A 996 33.80 -6.53 15.83
C ARG A 996 34.65 -7.64 16.45
N SER A 997 34.65 -7.73 17.77
CA SER A 997 35.22 -8.83 18.55
C SER A 997 34.19 -9.34 19.53
N THR A 998 34.35 -10.57 20.02
CA THR A 998 33.51 -11.12 21.07
C THR A 998 34.39 -11.37 22.28
N ASP A 999 33.99 -10.93 23.48
CA ASP A 999 34.69 -11.22 24.69
C ASP A 999 34.44 -12.66 25.19
N ASP A 1000 35.21 -13.09 26.19
CA ASP A 1000 35.13 -14.43 26.77
C ASP A 1000 33.75 -14.77 27.36
N ASN A 1001 32.88 -13.79 27.56
CA ASN A 1001 31.51 -13.93 28.03
C ASN A 1001 30.48 -13.90 26.89
N GLY A 1002 30.89 -13.95 25.59
CA GLY A 1002 30.02 -13.92 24.44
C GLY A 1002 29.44 -12.53 24.11
N ARG A 1003 29.93 -11.44 24.77
CA ARG A 1003 29.46 -10.08 24.50
C ARG A 1003 30.22 -9.48 23.32
N VAL A 1004 29.46 -8.82 22.46
CA VAL A 1004 30.01 -8.14 21.29
C VAL A 1004 30.69 -6.84 21.73
N LYS A 1005 31.96 -6.67 21.34
CA LYS A 1005 32.75 -5.44 21.47
C LYS A 1005 33.08 -4.85 20.12
N PHE A 1006 33.16 -3.54 20.09
CA PHE A 1006 33.50 -2.79 18.90
C PHE A 1006 34.74 -1.89 19.13
N SER A 1007 35.63 -1.85 18.16
CA SER A 1007 36.71 -0.90 18.11
C SER A 1007 36.78 -0.22 16.73
N TRP A 1008 37.35 0.99 16.69
CA TRP A 1008 37.46 1.74 15.44
C TRP A 1008 38.54 1.16 14.54
N GLY A 1009 38.20 0.85 13.28
CA GLY A 1009 39.09 0.13 12.37
C GLY A 1009 40.23 0.97 11.78
N SER A 1010 40.11 2.29 11.73
CA SER A 1010 41.13 3.19 11.13
C SER A 1010 42.38 3.37 11.98
N GLN A 1011 42.43 2.89 13.21
CA GLN A 1011 43.66 2.96 14.05
C GLN A 1011 44.75 1.93 13.68
N ARG A 1012 44.53 1.09 12.68
CA ARG A 1012 45.50 0.05 12.26
C ARG A 1012 46.55 0.51 11.24
N VAL A 1013 46.60 1.79 10.89
CA VAL A 1013 47.56 2.29 9.87
C VAL A 1013 48.86 2.78 10.46
N ASP A 1014 48.99 2.83 11.79
CA ASP A 1014 50.19 3.28 12.49
C ASP A 1014 50.79 2.20 13.41
N SER A 1015 50.96 1.01 12.96
CA SER A 1015 51.83 0.02 13.63
C SER A 1015 52.73 -0.70 12.65
#